data_197e66986acf0254b60d79b24d63841f
#
_entry.id   197e66986acf0254b60d79b24d63841f
#
_cell.length_a   1.000
_cell.length_b   1.000
_cell.length_c   1.000
_cell.angle_alpha   90.00
_cell.angle_beta   90.00
_cell.angle_gamma   90.00
#
_symmetry.space_group_name_H-M   'P 1'
#
loop_
_entity.id
_entity.type
_entity.pdbx_description
1 polymer ?
#
loop_
_entity_poly.entity_id
_entity_poly.type
_entity_poly.pdbx_seq_one_letter_code
_entity_poly.pdbx_strand_id
1 'polypeptide(L)'
;MSHEDDPNLDTTETDAASLVDWENPPTLAELKADYDSARVAHQVHTDEVDAWLRVLNGEQTINAKRGRSKLVPRLARKQAEWRYAALSEPFLSTDDLFNTSPQTFEDKEAAVQNGMLLNYQLNCRMDKVSFIDNYIRTAVDEGTVVVRVGWEFEEDKRKVYTDIIEVQVVAGPDGQPIQQEVKTGEKASTKTITTKNQPVLTVCDYNNLVLDPTCEGDIEKANFAVFSFETSLSELKKDGRYKNLDDINFESASVLSEPDHAVNSDDDSFTFKDKARKKVIAREYWGYWDIDDTGEVKPFVATWVGSTFIRLEENPYPDKKLPFVLVQYLPRRKNIYGEPDAALIEDNQKIVGAVTRGIIDIIGRSASGQQGIRKDALDVTNARKFERGEDYKFNANVDPKQAFHMEIYPEIPRSALEVLNMQNNDAEALTGVKAFTQGISGQALGATATGIRSALDATSKRELGILRRLSNGLNQIGRKVISMNSEFLEDEEIIRITNEEFVAINRNDLGGKYDIKLNISTAEADEQKASELAFMLQTMGNTMPPEMSFMILADIAKLRKMPDLAKRITEYQPQPDPMAQQKAQLELALLQAQVANETAKGRENEVDVALKTAKTETEQAKARSMHSGSDLSDLDFVEKESGVTSARDAESADRKHAQNMESKEYDRESNMNTKEHDRLAGLDKSAFDALTKP
;
A
#
# COMPACT_ATOMS: atom_id res chain seq x y z
N MET A 1 14.17 -53.32 40.40
CA MET A 1 13.68 -52.13 41.11
C MET A 1 12.73 -51.48 40.14
N SER A 2 11.46 -51.69 40.42
CA SER A 2 10.30 -51.21 39.66
C SER A 2 10.14 -49.72 39.91
N HIS A 3 10.11 -48.94 38.85
CA HIS A 3 9.62 -47.59 38.88
C HIS A 3 8.09 -47.67 39.09
N GLU A 4 7.64 -47.23 40.22
CA GLU A 4 6.24 -46.92 40.49
C GLU A 4 5.89 -45.71 39.66
N ASP A 5 4.89 -45.86 38.78
CA ASP A 5 4.17 -44.81 38.13
C ASP A 5 3.41 -43.98 39.18
N ASP A 6 3.70 -42.71 39.25
CA ASP A 6 3.00 -41.74 40.10
C ASP A 6 1.70 -41.33 39.39
N PRO A 7 0.51 -41.70 39.88
CA PRO A 7 -0.76 -41.50 39.15
C PRO A 7 -1.41 -40.14 39.48
N ASN A 8 -0.67 -39.07 39.76
CA ASN A 8 -1.21 -37.78 40.14
C ASN A 8 -0.66 -36.60 39.32
N LEU A 9 -0.60 -36.76 38.01
CA LEU A 9 -0.59 -35.65 37.08
C LEU A 9 -1.96 -35.58 36.38
N ASP A 10 -3.01 -35.42 37.17
CA ASP A 10 -4.29 -34.94 36.68
C ASP A 10 -4.12 -33.45 36.28
N THR A 11 -3.56 -33.22 35.08
CA THR A 11 -3.82 -31.98 34.38
C THR A 11 -5.28 -32.02 33.99
N THR A 12 -6.13 -31.39 34.76
CA THR A 12 -7.52 -31.11 34.37
C THR A 12 -7.48 -30.30 33.09
N GLU A 13 -7.50 -31.01 31.94
CA GLU A 13 -7.83 -30.37 30.66
C GLU A 13 -9.24 -29.83 30.81
N THR A 14 -9.39 -28.51 30.74
CA THR A 14 -10.68 -27.86 30.80
C THR A 14 -11.43 -28.28 29.54
N ASP A 15 -12.51 -29.09 29.73
CA ASP A 15 -13.28 -29.64 28.62
C ASP A 15 -13.82 -28.52 27.75
N ALA A 16 -13.63 -28.63 26.44
CA ALA A 16 -14.19 -27.73 25.43
C ALA A 16 -15.74 -27.63 25.54
N ALA A 17 -16.39 -28.72 25.95
CA ALA A 17 -17.81 -28.80 26.23
C ALA A 17 -18.31 -27.83 27.31
N SER A 18 -17.41 -27.27 28.15
CA SER A 18 -17.77 -26.24 29.13
C SER A 18 -17.95 -24.83 28.52
N LEU A 19 -17.45 -24.61 27.32
CA LEU A 19 -17.44 -23.30 26.65
C LEU A 19 -18.56 -23.16 25.61
N VAL A 20 -18.85 -24.23 24.88
CA VAL A 20 -19.79 -24.25 23.75
C VAL A 20 -20.64 -25.52 23.80
N ASP A 21 -21.86 -25.45 23.22
CA ASP A 21 -22.80 -26.55 23.10
C ASP A 21 -22.77 -27.13 21.68
N TRP A 22 -21.56 -27.56 21.26
CA TRP A 22 -21.33 -28.19 19.95
C TRP A 22 -21.45 -29.71 20.05
N GLU A 23 -21.90 -30.35 18.99
CA GLU A 23 -22.01 -31.82 18.94
C GLU A 23 -20.64 -32.49 18.92
N ASN A 24 -19.68 -31.85 18.21
CA ASN A 24 -18.29 -32.31 18.07
C ASN A 24 -17.27 -31.18 18.31
N PRO A 25 -17.04 -30.76 19.57
CA PRO A 25 -16.06 -29.72 19.85
C PRO A 25 -14.63 -30.28 19.74
N PRO A 26 -13.66 -29.49 19.17
CA PRO A 26 -12.28 -29.90 19.11
C PRO A 26 -11.67 -30.01 20.51
N THR A 27 -10.84 -31.00 20.72
CA THR A 27 -10.06 -31.15 21.96
C THR A 27 -8.81 -30.28 21.91
N LEU A 28 -8.32 -29.83 23.06
CA LEU A 28 -7.07 -29.09 23.14
C LEU A 28 -5.88 -29.89 22.62
N ALA A 29 -5.88 -31.21 22.84
CA ALA A 29 -4.82 -32.12 22.37
C ALA A 29 -4.74 -32.16 20.85
N GLU A 30 -5.88 -32.15 20.14
CA GLU A 30 -5.94 -32.15 18.68
C GLU A 30 -5.39 -30.82 18.12
N LEU A 31 -5.84 -29.67 18.66
CA LEU A 31 -5.36 -28.37 18.20
C LEU A 31 -3.87 -28.16 18.48
N LYS A 32 -3.36 -28.66 19.59
CA LYS A 32 -1.93 -28.67 19.90
C LYS A 32 -1.14 -29.59 18.95
N ALA A 33 -1.66 -30.75 18.61
CA ALA A 33 -1.02 -31.67 17.66
C ALA A 33 -0.88 -31.04 16.26
N ASP A 34 -1.89 -30.32 15.79
CA ASP A 34 -1.82 -29.56 14.54
C ASP A 34 -0.75 -28.46 14.63
N TYR A 35 -0.75 -27.69 15.72
CA TYR A 35 0.25 -26.65 15.97
C TYR A 35 1.67 -27.22 16.01
N ASP A 36 1.92 -28.27 16.77
CA ASP A 36 3.24 -28.87 16.92
C ASP A 36 3.74 -29.46 15.60
N SER A 37 2.86 -30.07 14.82
CA SER A 37 3.20 -30.60 13.49
C SER A 37 3.56 -29.49 12.50
N ALA A 38 2.80 -28.40 12.47
CA ALA A 38 3.06 -27.26 11.60
C ALA A 38 4.32 -26.47 12.03
N ARG A 39 4.59 -26.39 13.32
CA ARG A 39 5.73 -25.70 13.89
C ARG A 39 7.06 -26.27 13.39
N VAL A 40 7.18 -27.58 13.21
CA VAL A 40 8.40 -28.21 12.67
C VAL A 40 8.72 -27.67 11.26
N ALA A 41 7.71 -27.51 10.41
CA ALA A 41 7.87 -26.93 9.07
C ALA A 41 8.15 -25.43 9.14
N HIS A 42 7.52 -24.73 10.08
CA HIS A 42 7.70 -23.30 10.31
C HIS A 42 9.09 -22.95 10.83
N GLN A 43 9.71 -23.81 11.67
CA GLN A 43 11.05 -23.61 12.21
C GLN A 43 12.11 -23.42 11.12
N VAL A 44 11.97 -24.10 9.99
CA VAL A 44 12.89 -23.92 8.85
C VAL A 44 12.82 -22.50 8.33
N HIS A 45 11.63 -21.92 8.27
CA HIS A 45 11.45 -20.54 7.84
C HIS A 45 12.00 -19.54 8.87
N THR A 46 11.75 -19.75 10.16
CA THR A 46 12.29 -18.88 11.22
C THR A 46 13.81 -18.86 11.24
N ASP A 47 14.44 -20.03 11.07
CA ASP A 47 15.91 -20.14 10.97
C ASP A 47 16.47 -19.39 9.73
N GLU A 48 15.75 -19.43 8.60
CA GLU A 48 16.10 -18.65 7.40
C GLU A 48 16.01 -17.15 7.68
N VAL A 49 14.90 -16.68 8.27
CA VAL A 49 14.69 -15.25 8.60
C VAL A 49 15.75 -14.76 9.58
N ASP A 50 16.05 -15.53 10.62
CA ASP A 50 17.12 -15.21 11.58
C ASP A 50 18.47 -15.05 10.88
N ALA A 51 18.78 -15.93 9.93
CA ALA A 51 20.01 -15.83 9.15
C ALA A 51 20.03 -14.52 8.31
N TRP A 52 18.94 -14.17 7.68
CA TRP A 52 18.83 -12.94 6.89
C TRP A 52 18.93 -11.68 7.76
N LEU A 53 18.30 -11.66 8.93
CA LEU A 53 18.39 -10.55 9.88
C LEU A 53 19.83 -10.36 10.40
N ARG A 54 20.56 -11.45 10.64
CA ARG A 54 22.00 -11.40 10.98
C ARG A 54 22.84 -10.82 9.84
N VAL A 55 22.53 -11.15 8.58
CA VAL A 55 23.18 -10.53 7.41
C VAL A 55 22.86 -9.05 7.35
N LEU A 56 21.59 -8.68 7.50
CA LEU A 56 21.11 -7.30 7.48
C LEU A 56 21.81 -6.45 8.56
N ASN A 57 21.87 -6.95 9.79
CA ASN A 57 22.46 -6.24 10.93
C ASN A 57 23.99 -6.33 10.98
N GLY A 58 24.60 -7.16 10.15
CA GLY A 58 26.04 -7.37 10.16
C GLY A 58 26.54 -8.14 11.39
N GLU A 59 25.72 -9.03 11.94
CA GLU A 59 26.01 -9.82 13.14
C GLU A 59 26.74 -11.16 12.84
N GLN A 60 27.42 -11.22 11.73
CA GLN A 60 28.17 -12.41 11.35
C GLN A 60 29.37 -12.62 12.29
N THR A 61 29.48 -13.81 12.87
CA THR A 61 30.62 -14.16 13.70
C THR A 61 31.85 -14.44 12.84
N ILE A 62 32.86 -13.58 12.95
CA ILE A 62 34.14 -13.74 12.24
C ILE A 62 35.17 -14.39 13.15
N ASN A 63 35.55 -15.62 12.83
CA ASN A 63 36.64 -16.34 13.51
C ASN A 63 38.00 -15.81 13.02
N ALA A 64 38.37 -14.60 13.45
CA ALA A 64 39.65 -14.01 13.12
C ALA A 64 40.69 -14.29 14.18
N LYS A 65 41.95 -14.55 13.74
CA LYS A 65 43.12 -14.65 14.63
C LYS A 65 43.30 -13.34 15.41
N ARG A 66 43.90 -13.40 16.61
CA ARG A 66 44.18 -12.21 17.41
C ARG A 66 44.96 -11.17 16.59
N GLY A 67 44.52 -9.93 16.63
CA GLY A 67 45.12 -8.80 15.89
C GLY A 67 44.70 -8.70 14.42
N ARG A 68 43.68 -9.46 13.99
CA ARG A 68 43.05 -9.32 12.66
C ARG A 68 41.72 -8.59 12.73
N SER A 69 41.38 -7.95 11.64
CA SER A 69 40.10 -7.23 11.52
C SER A 69 38.91 -8.19 11.60
N LYS A 70 37.87 -7.79 12.36
CA LYS A 70 36.60 -8.48 12.47
C LYS A 70 35.45 -7.69 11.81
N LEU A 71 35.78 -6.65 11.04
CA LEU A 71 34.77 -5.79 10.42
C LEU A 71 33.81 -6.60 9.52
N VAL A 72 32.52 -6.37 9.69
CA VAL A 72 31.47 -6.84 8.79
C VAL A 72 30.84 -5.61 8.14
N PRO A 73 30.95 -5.45 6.82
CA PRO A 73 30.29 -4.35 6.13
C PRO A 73 28.77 -4.60 6.10
N ARG A 74 28.00 -3.54 6.32
CA ARG A 74 26.50 -3.62 6.31
C ARG A 74 25.95 -3.26 4.94
N LEU A 75 26.29 -4.05 3.91
CA LEU A 75 25.85 -3.80 2.54
C LEU A 75 24.32 -3.95 2.40
N ALA A 76 23.78 -5.02 2.95
CA ALA A 76 22.34 -5.30 2.96
C ALA A 76 21.57 -4.17 3.66
N ARG A 77 22.02 -3.74 4.85
CA ARG A 77 21.38 -2.65 5.59
C ARG A 77 21.37 -1.33 4.82
N LYS A 78 22.50 -1.01 4.15
CA LYS A 78 22.58 0.18 3.30
C LYS A 78 21.50 0.18 2.20
N GLN A 79 21.27 -0.96 1.58
CA GLN A 79 20.24 -1.09 0.53
C GLN A 79 18.83 -1.09 1.10
N ALA A 80 18.60 -1.75 2.25
CA ALA A 80 17.32 -1.77 2.92
C ALA A 80 16.83 -0.36 3.32
N GLU A 81 17.71 0.50 3.83
CA GLU A 81 17.36 1.89 4.19
C GLU A 81 16.82 2.69 2.99
N TRP A 82 17.35 2.46 1.80
CA TRP A 82 16.80 3.05 0.58
C TRP A 82 15.44 2.47 0.19
N ARG A 83 15.28 1.15 0.38
CA ARG A 83 14.02 0.46 0.10
C ARG A 83 12.89 0.94 0.98
N TYR A 84 13.14 1.12 2.28
CA TYR A 84 12.09 1.60 3.19
C TYR A 84 11.50 2.92 2.71
N ALA A 85 12.35 3.89 2.40
CA ALA A 85 11.90 5.19 1.91
C ALA A 85 11.16 5.07 0.55
N ALA A 86 11.74 4.35 -0.41
CA ALA A 86 11.15 4.23 -1.74
C ALA A 86 9.80 3.50 -1.75
N LEU A 87 9.61 2.49 -0.88
CA LEU A 87 8.38 1.72 -0.82
C LEU A 87 7.31 2.33 0.11
N SER A 88 7.69 3.11 1.13
CA SER A 88 6.73 3.74 2.04
C SER A 88 6.13 5.03 1.49
N GLU A 89 6.93 5.83 0.76
CA GLU A 89 6.50 7.13 0.22
C GLU A 89 5.18 7.06 -0.58
N PRO A 90 4.97 6.10 -1.51
CA PRO A 90 3.72 6.02 -2.26
C PRO A 90 2.47 5.84 -1.40
N PHE A 91 2.59 5.20 -0.23
CA PHE A 91 1.47 4.96 0.69
C PHE A 91 1.25 6.09 1.68
N LEU A 92 2.31 6.84 2.01
CA LEU A 92 2.26 7.94 2.98
C LEU A 92 1.96 9.29 2.33
N SER A 93 2.21 9.41 1.03
CA SER A 93 2.10 10.68 0.30
C SER A 93 0.66 11.17 0.09
N THR A 94 -0.33 10.30 0.21
CA THR A 94 -1.75 10.61 -0.01
C THR A 94 -2.56 10.38 1.25
N ASP A 95 -3.48 11.29 1.57
CA ASP A 95 -4.44 11.10 2.67
C ASP A 95 -5.49 10.06 2.29
N ASP A 96 -6.00 10.11 1.05
CA ASP A 96 -6.95 9.15 0.51
C ASP A 96 -6.22 7.98 -0.14
N LEU A 97 -5.79 7.01 0.69
CA LEU A 97 -5.08 5.83 0.23
C LEU A 97 -6.00 4.86 -0.51
N PHE A 98 -7.22 4.64 0.01
CA PHE A 98 -8.18 3.71 -0.54
C PHE A 98 -9.22 4.44 -1.40
N ASN A 99 -9.39 3.98 -2.64
CA ASN A 99 -10.46 4.39 -3.51
C ASN A 99 -11.38 3.19 -3.77
N THR A 100 -12.62 3.30 -3.35
CA THR A 100 -13.64 2.27 -3.51
C THR A 100 -14.48 2.55 -4.75
N SER A 101 -14.67 1.53 -5.56
CA SER A 101 -15.51 1.61 -6.77
C SER A 101 -16.67 0.62 -6.64
N PRO A 102 -17.91 1.03 -6.94
CA PRO A 102 -19.05 0.13 -6.89
C PRO A 102 -18.97 -0.93 -8.01
N GLN A 103 -19.35 -2.17 -7.73
CA GLN A 103 -19.51 -3.21 -8.75
C GLN A 103 -20.88 -3.15 -9.39
N THR A 104 -21.91 -2.78 -8.63
CA THR A 104 -23.29 -2.63 -9.09
C THR A 104 -23.71 -1.15 -8.97
N PHE A 105 -24.76 -0.77 -9.69
CA PHE A 105 -25.27 0.61 -9.66
C PHE A 105 -25.85 0.97 -8.29
N GLU A 106 -26.41 0.00 -7.58
CA GLU A 106 -27.02 0.16 -6.26
C GLU A 106 -25.98 0.45 -5.17
N ASP A 107 -24.75 -0.01 -5.35
CA ASP A 107 -23.66 0.13 -4.37
C ASP A 107 -22.90 1.47 -4.48
N LYS A 108 -23.35 2.41 -5.33
CA LYS A 108 -22.59 3.63 -5.63
C LYS A 108 -22.39 4.53 -4.41
N GLU A 109 -23.45 4.78 -3.65
CA GLU A 109 -23.39 5.63 -2.46
C GLU A 109 -22.63 4.93 -1.34
N ALA A 110 -22.90 3.65 -1.12
CA ALA A 110 -22.22 2.83 -0.16
C ALA A 110 -20.71 2.67 -0.44
N ALA A 111 -20.31 2.59 -1.72
CA ALA A 111 -18.89 2.58 -2.08
C ALA A 111 -18.19 3.87 -1.64
N VAL A 112 -18.78 5.03 -1.89
CA VAL A 112 -18.21 6.32 -1.47
C VAL A 112 -18.09 6.39 0.05
N GLN A 113 -19.14 6.03 0.79
CA GLN A 113 -19.13 6.02 2.26
C GLN A 113 -18.07 5.08 2.85
N ASN A 114 -17.95 3.87 2.30
CA ASN A 114 -16.91 2.92 2.70
C ASN A 114 -15.49 3.45 2.45
N GLY A 115 -15.28 4.14 1.32
CA GLY A 115 -13.99 4.77 1.02
C GLY A 115 -13.63 5.86 2.03
N MET A 116 -14.57 6.75 2.34
CA MET A 116 -14.41 7.82 3.34
C MET A 116 -14.13 7.24 4.72
N LEU A 117 -14.92 6.26 5.15
CA LEU A 117 -14.79 5.63 6.46
C LEU A 117 -13.43 4.91 6.60
N LEU A 118 -13.04 4.12 5.60
CA LEU A 118 -11.78 3.38 5.62
C LEU A 118 -10.56 4.31 5.70
N ASN A 119 -10.55 5.40 4.91
CA ASN A 119 -9.49 6.40 4.97
C ASN A 119 -9.48 7.15 6.30
N TYR A 120 -10.65 7.51 6.84
CA TYR A 120 -10.77 8.11 8.16
C TYR A 120 -10.24 7.18 9.27
N GLN A 121 -10.63 5.92 9.27
CA GLN A 121 -10.16 4.93 10.25
C GLN A 121 -8.64 4.77 10.17
N LEU A 122 -8.08 4.67 8.96
CA LEU A 122 -6.64 4.52 8.77
C LEU A 122 -5.86 5.75 9.24
N ASN A 123 -6.35 6.97 8.92
CA ASN A 123 -5.63 8.20 9.23
C ASN A 123 -5.82 8.70 10.66
N CYS A 124 -7.03 8.52 11.24
CA CYS A 124 -7.41 9.13 12.52
C CYS A 124 -7.51 8.14 13.67
N ARG A 125 -7.93 6.90 13.42
CA ARG A 125 -8.14 5.88 14.46
C ARG A 125 -6.95 4.95 14.60
N MET A 126 -6.30 4.61 13.49
CA MET A 126 -5.09 3.80 13.43
C MET A 126 -3.89 4.71 13.16
N ASP A 127 -2.73 4.41 13.70
CA ASP A 127 -1.49 5.13 13.36
C ASP A 127 -0.99 4.65 12.00
N LYS A 128 -1.47 5.30 10.93
CA LYS A 128 -1.11 5.00 9.55
C LYS A 128 0.40 4.95 9.34
N VAL A 129 1.11 5.93 9.91
CA VAL A 129 2.56 6.07 9.68
C VAL A 129 3.32 4.91 10.29
N SER A 130 3.08 4.60 11.57
CA SER A 130 3.69 3.46 12.24
C SER A 130 3.31 2.12 11.59
N PHE A 131 2.04 1.96 11.20
CA PHE A 131 1.59 0.74 10.54
C PHE A 131 2.29 0.54 9.20
N ILE A 132 2.33 1.54 8.32
CA ILE A 132 2.98 1.45 7.01
C ILE A 132 4.48 1.26 7.15
N ASP A 133 5.15 1.96 8.10
CA ASP A 133 6.58 1.78 8.33
C ASP A 133 6.89 0.34 8.79
N ASN A 134 6.15 -0.20 9.75
CA ASN A 134 6.30 -1.58 10.19
C ASN A 134 5.99 -2.58 9.07
N TYR A 135 4.91 -2.37 8.32
CA TYR A 135 4.51 -3.21 7.20
C TYR A 135 5.59 -3.31 6.13
N ILE A 136 6.20 -2.18 5.76
CA ILE A 136 7.26 -2.13 4.74
C ILE A 136 8.57 -2.70 5.29
N ARG A 137 8.97 -2.35 6.52
CA ARG A 137 10.20 -2.86 7.13
C ARG A 137 10.16 -4.37 7.26
N THR A 138 9.09 -4.92 7.81
CA THR A 138 8.91 -6.37 7.93
C THR A 138 8.99 -7.05 6.56
N ALA A 139 8.30 -6.50 5.55
CA ALA A 139 8.36 -7.07 4.19
C ALA A 139 9.78 -7.06 3.60
N VAL A 140 10.56 -5.99 3.79
CA VAL A 140 11.92 -5.83 3.24
C VAL A 140 12.93 -6.66 4.02
N ASP A 141 12.80 -6.74 5.35
CA ASP A 141 13.79 -7.39 6.23
C ASP A 141 13.59 -8.90 6.31
N GLU A 142 12.33 -9.35 6.39
CA GLU A 142 11.96 -10.75 6.58
C GLU A 142 11.51 -11.44 5.28
N GLY A 143 11.24 -10.67 4.21
CA GLY A 143 10.79 -11.20 2.92
C GLY A 143 9.30 -11.54 2.87
N THR A 144 8.61 -11.53 4.01
CA THR A 144 7.17 -11.79 4.13
C THR A 144 6.61 -10.91 5.22
N VAL A 145 5.48 -10.30 4.97
CA VAL A 145 4.73 -9.60 6.01
C VAL A 145 3.35 -10.23 6.15
N VAL A 146 2.96 -10.49 7.39
CA VAL A 146 1.62 -10.95 7.73
C VAL A 146 0.95 -9.93 8.63
N VAL A 147 -0.26 -9.53 8.24
CA VAL A 147 -1.07 -8.59 9.00
C VAL A 147 -2.31 -9.30 9.53
N ARG A 148 -2.50 -9.26 10.85
CA ARG A 148 -3.73 -9.66 11.50
C ARG A 148 -4.69 -8.48 11.47
N VAL A 149 -5.87 -8.70 10.91
CA VAL A 149 -6.97 -7.74 10.92
C VAL A 149 -7.94 -8.14 12.02
N GLY A 150 -8.12 -7.29 13.00
CA GLY A 150 -8.97 -7.53 14.15
C GLY A 150 -9.91 -6.37 14.43
N TRP A 151 -10.71 -6.51 15.49
CA TRP A 151 -11.61 -5.47 15.97
C TRP A 151 -11.42 -5.25 17.46
N GLU A 152 -11.26 -4.00 17.87
CA GLU A 152 -11.11 -3.60 19.27
C GLU A 152 -12.38 -2.92 19.73
N PHE A 153 -12.96 -3.45 20.81
CA PHE A 153 -14.11 -2.88 21.48
C PHE A 153 -13.78 -2.66 22.95
N GLU A 154 -13.85 -1.41 23.41
CA GLU A 154 -13.63 -1.05 24.81
C GLU A 154 -14.74 -0.15 25.32
N GLU A 155 -15.28 -0.49 26.49
CA GLU A 155 -16.25 0.31 27.20
C GLU A 155 -15.65 0.84 28.51
N ASP A 156 -15.98 2.08 28.86
CA ASP A 156 -15.59 2.69 30.14
C ASP A 156 -16.82 3.24 30.87
N LYS A 157 -16.84 3.08 32.17
CA LYS A 157 -17.93 3.57 33.03
C LYS A 157 -17.61 4.99 33.48
N ARG A 158 -18.23 5.99 32.86
CA ARG A 158 -18.08 7.39 33.24
C ARG A 158 -19.27 7.90 34.02
N LYS A 159 -18.98 8.76 35.03
CA LYS A 159 -20.02 9.51 35.73
C LYS A 159 -20.48 10.65 34.83
N VAL A 160 -21.75 10.59 34.42
CA VAL A 160 -22.42 11.65 33.65
C VAL A 160 -23.36 12.39 34.60
N TYR A 161 -23.25 13.69 34.63
CA TYR A 161 -24.14 14.54 35.39
C TYR A 161 -25.27 14.99 34.47
N THR A 162 -26.50 14.54 34.76
CA THR A 162 -27.70 14.99 34.08
C THR A 162 -28.40 16.03 34.90
N ASP A 163 -28.78 17.12 34.26
CA ASP A 163 -29.52 18.20 34.93
C ASP A 163 -30.91 17.69 35.32
N ILE A 164 -31.28 17.93 36.58
CA ILE A 164 -32.66 17.71 37.06
C ILE A 164 -33.43 18.99 36.68
N ILE A 165 -34.30 18.88 35.69
CA ILE A 165 -35.17 19.97 35.26
C ILE A 165 -36.52 19.79 35.92
N GLU A 166 -36.95 20.72 36.73
CA GLU A 166 -38.31 20.76 37.25
C GLU A 166 -39.08 21.89 36.55
N VAL A 167 -40.28 21.51 36.08
CA VAL A 167 -41.18 22.48 35.45
C VAL A 167 -41.91 23.25 36.54
N GLN A 168 -41.51 24.49 36.80
CA GLN A 168 -42.18 25.35 37.73
C GLN A 168 -43.14 26.28 36.99
N VAL A 169 -44.35 26.36 37.53
CA VAL A 169 -45.38 27.26 37.00
C VAL A 169 -45.16 28.64 37.64
N VAL A 170 -44.67 29.59 36.86
CA VAL A 170 -44.45 30.99 37.30
C VAL A 170 -45.50 31.88 36.66
N ALA A 171 -46.01 32.87 37.43
CA ALA A 171 -46.95 33.83 36.91
C ALA A 171 -46.25 34.78 35.91
N GLY A 172 -46.69 34.75 34.65
CA GLY A 172 -46.16 35.64 33.62
C GLY A 172 -46.56 37.12 33.86
N PRO A 173 -45.96 38.04 33.11
CA PRO A 173 -46.24 39.49 33.21
C PRO A 173 -47.71 39.84 33.05
N ASP A 174 -48.49 38.97 32.36
CA ASP A 174 -49.91 39.15 32.11
C ASP A 174 -50.82 38.35 33.08
N GLY A 175 -50.25 37.84 34.16
CA GLY A 175 -51.00 37.05 35.18
C GLY A 175 -51.39 35.62 34.75
N GLN A 176 -50.96 35.15 33.55
CA GLN A 176 -51.19 33.80 33.13
C GLN A 176 -50.05 32.86 33.57
N PRO A 177 -50.33 31.61 33.97
CA PRO A 177 -49.33 30.68 34.39
C PRO A 177 -48.45 30.24 33.18
N ILE A 178 -47.16 30.55 33.21
CA ILE A 178 -46.16 30.10 32.26
C ILE A 178 -45.35 28.98 32.88
N GLN A 179 -45.24 27.87 32.18
CA GLN A 179 -44.35 26.76 32.58
C GLN A 179 -42.90 27.14 32.22
N GLN A 180 -42.06 27.26 33.21
CA GLN A 180 -40.62 27.51 33.04
C GLN A 180 -39.84 26.32 33.58
N GLU A 181 -38.97 25.79 32.72
CA GLU A 181 -38.02 24.76 33.12
C GLU A 181 -36.89 25.38 33.97
N VAL A 182 -36.77 24.96 35.21
CA VAL A 182 -35.74 25.44 36.13
C VAL A 182 -34.81 24.26 36.49
N LYS A 183 -33.51 24.45 36.29
CA LYS A 183 -32.47 23.47 36.72
C LYS A 183 -32.41 23.50 38.23
N THR A 184 -32.88 22.40 38.89
CA THR A 184 -32.98 22.30 40.35
C THR A 184 -31.76 21.58 40.96
N GLY A 185 -31.02 20.82 40.14
CA GLY A 185 -29.86 20.08 40.60
C GLY A 185 -29.20 19.25 39.52
N GLU A 186 -28.18 18.51 39.89
CA GLU A 186 -27.49 17.55 39.00
C GLU A 186 -27.55 16.16 39.65
N LYS A 187 -27.97 15.16 38.85
CA LYS A 187 -27.95 13.77 39.26
C LYS A 187 -26.75 13.08 38.59
N ALA A 188 -25.81 12.58 39.42
CA ALA A 188 -24.74 11.75 38.94
C ALA A 188 -25.28 10.36 38.58
N SER A 189 -25.18 9.96 37.35
CA SER A 189 -25.46 8.58 36.90
C SER A 189 -24.18 8.00 36.30
N THR A 190 -23.96 6.71 36.51
CA THR A 190 -22.85 6.00 35.82
C THR A 190 -23.39 5.50 34.50
N LYS A 191 -22.85 6.03 33.39
CA LYS A 191 -23.19 5.58 32.04
C LYS A 191 -21.98 4.84 31.46
N THR A 192 -22.22 3.69 30.88
CA THR A 192 -21.22 3.00 30.07
C THR A 192 -21.12 3.74 28.73
N ILE A 193 -19.90 4.14 28.40
CA ILE A 193 -19.58 4.86 27.15
C ILE A 193 -18.56 4.03 26.41
N THR A 194 -18.83 3.75 25.14
CA THR A 194 -17.89 3.12 24.22
C THR A 194 -16.67 4.03 24.06
N THR A 195 -15.50 3.54 24.42
CA THR A 195 -14.26 4.29 24.33
C THR A 195 -13.54 3.98 23.03
N LYS A 196 -13.59 2.71 22.63
CA LYS A 196 -13.03 2.25 21.35
C LYS A 196 -14.00 1.28 20.69
N ASN A 197 -14.27 1.53 19.44
CA ASN A 197 -15.01 0.64 18.53
C ASN A 197 -14.40 0.84 17.15
N GLN A 198 -13.36 0.07 16.85
CA GLN A 198 -12.55 0.33 15.66
C GLN A 198 -11.78 -0.91 15.20
N PRO A 199 -11.46 -0.99 13.89
CA PRO A 199 -10.57 -2.02 13.39
C PRO A 199 -9.15 -1.83 13.93
N VAL A 200 -8.43 -2.93 14.12
CA VAL A 200 -7.02 -2.95 14.55
C VAL A 200 -6.21 -3.76 13.55
N LEU A 201 -5.10 -3.18 13.12
CA LEU A 201 -4.14 -3.81 12.22
C LEU A 201 -2.86 -4.10 12.99
N THR A 202 -2.49 -5.37 13.08
CA THR A 202 -1.28 -5.81 13.78
C THR A 202 -0.36 -6.51 12.77
N VAL A 203 0.84 -5.99 12.59
CA VAL A 203 1.90 -6.71 11.85
C VAL A 203 2.39 -7.82 12.76
N CYS A 204 2.25 -9.06 12.33
CA CYS A 204 2.65 -10.23 13.09
C CYS A 204 4.16 -10.44 12.99
N ASP A 205 4.80 -10.78 14.10
CA ASP A 205 6.18 -11.29 14.10
C ASP A 205 6.20 -12.69 13.47
N TYR A 206 7.25 -12.99 12.71
CA TYR A 206 7.41 -14.29 12.02
C TYR A 206 7.46 -15.49 12.97
N ASN A 207 7.94 -15.31 14.21
CA ASN A 207 7.96 -16.37 15.23
C ASN A 207 6.58 -16.62 15.85
N ASN A 208 5.71 -15.61 15.85
CA ASN A 208 4.45 -15.63 16.58
C ASN A 208 3.27 -16.14 15.76
N LEU A 209 3.47 -16.46 14.47
CA LEU A 209 2.43 -16.95 13.59
C LEU A 209 2.84 -18.23 12.89
N VAL A 210 2.19 -19.33 13.23
CA VAL A 210 2.37 -20.65 12.58
C VAL A 210 1.22 -20.89 11.63
N LEU A 211 1.53 -21.16 10.37
CA LEU A 211 0.55 -21.40 9.31
C LEU A 211 0.52 -22.89 8.92
N ASP A 212 -0.62 -23.32 8.39
CA ASP A 212 -0.77 -24.64 7.78
C ASP A 212 0.26 -24.84 6.66
N PRO A 213 1.16 -25.84 6.76
CA PRO A 213 2.18 -26.08 5.74
C PRO A 213 1.62 -26.63 4.42
N THR A 214 0.34 -27.05 4.39
CA THR A 214 -0.31 -27.65 3.22
C THR A 214 -0.98 -26.64 2.30
N CYS A 215 -0.91 -25.34 2.59
CA CYS A 215 -1.62 -24.27 1.89
C CYS A 215 -1.10 -23.95 0.47
N GLU A 216 -0.12 -24.70 -0.06
CA GLU A 216 0.42 -24.54 -1.44
C GLU A 216 0.86 -23.11 -1.82
N GLY A 217 1.22 -22.27 -0.85
CA GLY A 217 1.65 -20.89 -1.08
C GLY A 217 0.51 -19.86 -1.14
N ASP A 218 -0.70 -20.24 -0.77
CA ASP A 218 -1.87 -19.37 -0.73
C ASP A 218 -2.56 -19.47 0.64
N ILE A 219 -2.56 -18.38 1.41
CA ILE A 219 -3.16 -18.34 2.75
C ILE A 219 -4.68 -18.60 2.73
N GLU A 220 -5.36 -18.33 1.62
CA GLU A 220 -6.80 -18.62 1.52
C GLU A 220 -7.11 -20.13 1.46
N LYS A 221 -6.10 -20.95 1.17
CA LYS A 221 -6.18 -22.41 1.17
C LYS A 221 -5.74 -23.03 2.50
N ALA A 222 -5.24 -22.21 3.44
CA ALA A 222 -4.81 -22.70 4.73
C ALA A 222 -6.02 -23.19 5.54
N ASN A 223 -5.91 -24.41 6.10
CA ASN A 223 -6.95 -24.98 6.96
C ASN A 223 -6.92 -24.37 8.36
N PHE A 224 -5.75 -23.89 8.80
CA PHE A 224 -5.60 -23.20 10.08
C PHE A 224 -4.41 -22.25 10.10
N ALA A 225 -4.46 -21.35 11.08
CA ALA A 225 -3.36 -20.47 11.47
C ALA A 225 -3.40 -20.30 12.99
N VAL A 226 -2.23 -20.38 13.63
CA VAL A 226 -2.10 -20.19 15.09
C VAL A 226 -1.26 -18.96 15.35
N PHE A 227 -1.87 -18.00 16.02
CA PHE A 227 -1.21 -16.74 16.41
C PHE A 227 -0.95 -16.73 17.91
N SER A 228 0.29 -16.52 18.32
CA SER A 228 0.67 -16.36 19.72
C SER A 228 0.84 -14.89 20.07
N PHE A 229 0.30 -14.48 21.21
CA PHE A 229 0.41 -13.11 21.71
C PHE A 229 0.55 -13.04 23.22
N GLU A 230 1.26 -12.01 23.68
CA GLU A 230 1.39 -11.73 25.09
C GLU A 230 0.16 -11.04 25.64
N THR A 231 -0.33 -11.51 26.78
CA THR A 231 -1.46 -10.92 27.47
C THR A 231 -1.29 -11.04 28.99
N SER A 232 -2.20 -10.44 29.73
CA SER A 232 -2.28 -10.54 31.19
C SER A 232 -3.69 -10.85 31.64
N LEU A 233 -3.83 -11.34 32.88
CA LEU A 233 -5.17 -11.62 33.45
C LEU A 233 -6.06 -10.36 33.44
N SER A 234 -5.46 -9.19 33.64
CA SER A 234 -6.20 -7.93 33.63
C SER A 234 -6.73 -7.59 32.24
N GLU A 235 -5.94 -7.82 31.20
CA GLU A 235 -6.33 -7.60 29.79
C GLU A 235 -7.40 -8.59 29.37
N LEU A 236 -7.24 -9.88 29.67
CA LEU A 236 -8.23 -10.91 29.36
C LEU A 236 -9.58 -10.65 30.06
N LYS A 237 -9.57 -10.21 31.33
CA LYS A 237 -10.81 -9.84 32.05
C LYS A 237 -11.47 -8.58 31.49
N LYS A 238 -10.68 -7.64 30.97
CA LYS A 238 -11.21 -6.40 30.38
C LYS A 238 -11.89 -6.64 29.04
N ASP A 239 -11.37 -7.56 28.23
CA ASP A 239 -11.91 -7.92 26.92
C ASP A 239 -13.32 -8.57 27.05
N GLY A 240 -13.54 -9.37 28.09
CA GLY A 240 -14.83 -9.97 28.41
C GLY A 240 -15.24 -11.18 27.57
N ARG A 241 -14.55 -11.47 26.47
CA ARG A 241 -14.80 -12.64 25.58
C ARG A 241 -14.25 -13.95 26.13
N TYR A 242 -13.26 -13.84 27.02
CA TYR A 242 -12.53 -14.99 27.56
C TYR A 242 -13.18 -15.52 28.83
N LYS A 243 -13.30 -16.84 28.93
CA LYS A 243 -13.85 -17.58 30.04
C LYS A 243 -12.75 -18.41 30.74
N ASN A 244 -13.06 -19.11 31.82
CA ASN A 244 -12.14 -20.02 32.53
C ASN A 244 -10.80 -19.38 32.98
N LEU A 245 -10.82 -18.07 33.23
CA LEU A 245 -9.58 -17.31 33.55
C LEU A 245 -9.00 -17.66 34.93
N ASP A 246 -9.80 -18.22 35.83
CA ASP A 246 -9.35 -18.59 37.16
C ASP A 246 -8.58 -19.94 37.16
N ASP A 247 -8.78 -20.77 36.13
CA ASP A 247 -8.14 -22.07 35.95
C ASP A 247 -6.76 -21.99 35.29
N ILE A 248 -6.33 -20.78 34.87
CA ILE A 248 -5.05 -20.56 34.23
C ILE A 248 -3.90 -20.73 35.24
N ASN A 249 -2.97 -21.64 34.92
CA ASN A 249 -1.72 -21.75 35.65
C ASN A 249 -0.68 -20.73 35.14
N PHE A 250 -0.57 -19.61 35.86
CA PHE A 250 0.32 -18.51 35.49
C PHE A 250 1.82 -18.81 35.70
N GLU A 251 2.19 -19.91 36.33
CA GLU A 251 3.58 -20.31 36.50
C GLU A 251 4.09 -21.10 35.29
N SER A 252 3.29 -22.03 34.82
CA SER A 252 3.61 -22.85 33.64
C SER A 252 3.39 -22.15 32.31
N ALA A 253 2.48 -21.15 32.26
CA ALA A 253 2.17 -20.38 31.07
C ALA A 253 2.90 -19.02 30.99
N SER A 254 3.95 -18.84 31.79
CA SER A 254 4.78 -17.62 31.78
C SER A 254 5.52 -17.49 30.44
N VAL A 255 5.71 -16.24 29.99
CA VAL A 255 6.53 -15.88 28.81
C VAL A 255 7.89 -16.58 28.82
N LEU A 256 8.52 -16.72 30.00
CA LEU A 256 9.80 -17.39 30.17
C LEU A 256 9.77 -18.92 29.90
N SER A 257 8.59 -19.55 29.94
CA SER A 257 8.45 -20.99 29.70
C SER A 257 8.10 -21.35 28.26
N GLU A 258 7.93 -20.35 27.39
CA GLU A 258 7.51 -20.50 26.00
C GLU A 258 8.60 -19.99 25.04
N PRO A 259 9.65 -20.79 24.77
CA PRO A 259 10.83 -20.37 24.00
C PRO A 259 10.54 -20.04 22.53
N ASP A 260 9.36 -20.41 22.04
CA ASP A 260 8.98 -20.31 20.63
C ASP A 260 8.17 -19.05 20.33
N HIS A 261 8.01 -18.20 21.30
CA HIS A 261 7.32 -16.91 21.15
C HIS A 261 8.36 -15.78 21.19
N ALA A 262 8.35 -14.92 20.17
CA ALA A 262 9.16 -13.69 20.19
C ALA A 262 8.57 -12.71 21.21
N VAL A 263 9.35 -12.41 22.24
CA VAL A 263 8.94 -11.52 23.32
C VAL A 263 9.04 -10.06 22.85
N ASN A 264 7.99 -9.29 23.08
CA ASN A 264 7.94 -7.85 22.74
C ASN A 264 8.67 -6.96 23.77
N SER A 265 9.64 -7.49 24.50
CA SER A 265 10.37 -6.81 25.56
C SER A 265 11.87 -6.81 25.31
N ASP A 266 12.54 -5.70 25.57
CA ASP A 266 14.01 -5.59 25.51
C ASP A 266 14.71 -6.44 26.59
N ASP A 267 13.98 -6.88 27.62
CA ASP A 267 14.48 -7.71 28.71
C ASP A 267 13.56 -8.92 28.94
N ASP A 268 13.98 -10.06 28.41
CA ASP A 268 13.27 -11.34 28.50
C ASP A 268 13.17 -11.86 29.95
N SER A 269 14.03 -11.36 30.84
CA SER A 269 14.08 -11.78 32.26
C SER A 269 13.10 -11.04 33.15
N PHE A 270 12.52 -9.91 32.66
CA PHE A 270 11.63 -9.08 33.47
C PHE A 270 10.22 -9.67 33.55
N THR A 271 9.75 -9.95 34.76
CA THR A 271 8.40 -10.42 35.03
C THR A 271 7.74 -9.63 36.15
N PHE A 272 6.46 -9.30 36.00
CA PHE A 272 5.66 -8.75 37.06
C PHE A 272 5.40 -9.80 38.15
N LYS A 273 5.49 -9.39 39.43
CA LYS A 273 5.26 -10.30 40.60
C LYS A 273 3.77 -10.53 40.90
N ASP A 274 2.94 -9.57 40.55
CA ASP A 274 1.50 -9.65 40.76
C ASP A 274 0.78 -10.43 39.67
N LYS A 275 -0.14 -11.31 40.07
CA LYS A 275 -0.92 -12.17 39.16
C LYS A 275 -1.67 -11.37 38.08
N ALA A 276 -2.14 -10.17 38.39
CA ALA A 276 -2.96 -9.38 37.48
C ALA A 276 -2.17 -8.83 36.26
N ARG A 277 -0.89 -8.46 36.45
CA ARG A 277 -0.01 -7.91 35.40
C ARG A 277 0.98 -8.93 34.84
N LYS A 278 1.07 -10.12 35.47
CA LYS A 278 1.99 -11.16 34.98
C LYS A 278 1.64 -11.52 33.56
N LYS A 279 2.61 -11.41 32.65
CA LYS A 279 2.46 -11.73 31.26
C LYS A 279 2.43 -13.23 31.03
N VAL A 280 1.51 -13.68 30.22
CA VAL A 280 1.35 -15.05 29.75
C VAL A 280 1.19 -15.04 28.23
N ILE A 281 1.50 -16.14 27.59
CA ILE A 281 1.32 -16.31 26.15
C ILE A 281 -0.01 -17.03 25.94
N ALA A 282 -0.88 -16.35 25.21
CA ALA A 282 -2.10 -16.94 24.67
C ALA A 282 -1.87 -17.36 23.21
N ARG A 283 -2.38 -18.51 22.83
CA ARG A 283 -2.40 -19.00 21.45
C ARG A 283 -3.82 -18.99 20.92
N GLU A 284 -4.00 -18.33 19.81
CA GLU A 284 -5.27 -18.16 19.13
C GLU A 284 -5.24 -18.97 17.82
N TYR A 285 -6.00 -20.07 17.79
CA TYR A 285 -6.15 -20.95 16.64
C TYR A 285 -7.35 -20.51 15.82
N TRP A 286 -7.13 -20.13 14.61
CA TRP A 286 -8.14 -19.85 13.61
C TRP A 286 -8.14 -20.98 12.59
N GLY A 287 -9.27 -21.65 12.39
CA GLY A 287 -9.31 -22.78 11.47
C GLY A 287 -10.72 -23.22 11.11
N TYR A 288 -10.80 -24.40 10.56
CA TYR A 288 -12.05 -25.02 10.13
C TYR A 288 -12.19 -26.37 10.85
N TRP A 289 -13.38 -26.65 11.37
CA TRP A 289 -13.69 -27.87 12.12
C TRP A 289 -15.10 -28.34 11.80
N ASP A 290 -15.33 -29.65 11.83
CA ASP A 290 -16.69 -30.23 11.72
C ASP A 290 -17.39 -30.16 13.09
N ILE A 291 -18.05 -29.03 13.32
CA ILE A 291 -18.69 -28.69 14.59
C ILE A 291 -19.94 -29.56 14.86
N ASP A 292 -20.67 -29.91 13.79
CA ASP A 292 -21.99 -30.57 13.86
C ASP A 292 -21.91 -32.07 13.53
N ASP A 293 -20.72 -32.65 13.40
CA ASP A 293 -20.47 -34.05 12.97
C ASP A 293 -21.21 -34.41 11.67
N THR A 294 -21.32 -33.43 10.76
CA THR A 294 -21.98 -33.59 9.46
C THR A 294 -21.06 -33.93 8.32
N GLY A 295 -19.74 -33.83 8.53
CA GLY A 295 -18.69 -33.93 7.51
C GLY A 295 -18.44 -32.62 6.79
N GLU A 296 -19.12 -31.52 7.13
CA GLU A 296 -18.87 -30.18 6.62
C GLU A 296 -18.12 -29.33 7.65
N VAL A 297 -16.98 -28.76 7.26
CA VAL A 297 -16.16 -27.95 8.17
C VAL A 297 -16.69 -26.52 8.23
N LYS A 298 -16.78 -25.97 9.44
CA LYS A 298 -17.15 -24.58 9.71
C LYS A 298 -15.96 -23.80 10.26
N PRO A 299 -15.85 -22.50 9.96
CA PRO A 299 -14.77 -21.67 10.48
C PRO A 299 -14.99 -21.37 11.96
N PHE A 300 -13.95 -21.55 12.78
CA PHE A 300 -14.00 -21.34 14.22
C PHE A 300 -12.72 -20.65 14.73
N VAL A 301 -12.79 -20.18 15.97
CA VAL A 301 -11.66 -19.68 16.73
C VAL A 301 -11.60 -20.34 18.10
N ALA A 302 -10.41 -20.77 18.47
CA ALA A 302 -10.10 -21.28 19.81
C ALA A 302 -8.91 -20.52 20.39
N THR A 303 -8.95 -20.21 21.69
CA THR A 303 -7.81 -19.57 22.36
C THR A 303 -7.52 -20.33 23.65
N TRP A 304 -6.25 -20.61 23.89
CA TRP A 304 -5.81 -21.27 25.12
C TRP A 304 -4.56 -20.60 25.71
N VAL A 305 -4.39 -20.77 27.01
CA VAL A 305 -3.22 -20.38 27.77
C VAL A 305 -2.70 -21.61 28.54
N GLY A 306 -1.50 -22.08 28.19
CA GLY A 306 -0.96 -23.32 28.75
C GLY A 306 -1.83 -24.53 28.40
N SER A 307 -2.51 -25.12 29.39
CA SER A 307 -3.43 -26.25 29.23
C SER A 307 -4.90 -25.89 29.35
N THR A 308 -5.24 -24.60 29.39
CA THR A 308 -6.60 -24.15 29.67
C THR A 308 -7.21 -23.49 28.44
N PHE A 309 -8.35 -23.97 27.97
CA PHE A 309 -9.17 -23.26 26.99
C PHE A 309 -9.81 -22.04 27.63
N ILE A 310 -9.63 -20.86 27.02
CA ILE A 310 -10.21 -19.61 27.47
C ILE A 310 -11.26 -19.04 26.52
N ARG A 311 -11.26 -19.48 25.25
CA ARG A 311 -12.24 -19.08 24.23
C ARG A 311 -12.43 -20.19 23.23
N LEU A 312 -13.68 -20.49 22.89
CA LEU A 312 -14.05 -21.36 21.79
C LEU A 312 -15.37 -20.83 21.24
N GLU A 313 -15.42 -20.48 19.97
CA GLU A 313 -16.62 -19.98 19.30
C GLU A 313 -16.50 -20.10 17.77
N GLU A 314 -17.61 -20.00 17.06
CA GLU A 314 -17.56 -19.86 15.61
C GLU A 314 -16.84 -18.56 15.24
N ASN A 315 -16.23 -18.53 14.05
CA ASN A 315 -15.55 -17.34 13.59
C ASN A 315 -16.51 -16.12 13.60
N PRO A 316 -16.25 -15.10 14.44
CA PRO A 316 -17.15 -13.97 14.59
C PRO A 316 -17.11 -13.01 13.38
N TYR A 317 -16.09 -13.14 12.51
CA TYR A 317 -15.94 -12.22 11.39
C TYR A 317 -16.92 -12.55 10.25
N PRO A 318 -17.52 -11.52 9.62
CA PRO A 318 -18.56 -11.71 8.61
C PRO A 318 -18.08 -12.45 7.36
N ASP A 319 -16.81 -12.28 7.00
CA ASP A 319 -16.20 -12.94 5.84
C ASP A 319 -15.95 -14.44 6.03
N LYS A 320 -16.07 -14.91 7.28
CA LYS A 320 -15.86 -16.32 7.68
C LYS A 320 -14.49 -16.90 7.23
N LYS A 321 -13.51 -16.04 6.97
CA LYS A 321 -12.15 -16.39 6.58
C LYS A 321 -11.16 -16.17 7.72
N LEU A 322 -9.93 -16.66 7.55
CA LEU A 322 -8.84 -16.38 8.47
C LEU A 322 -8.56 -14.88 8.54
N PRO A 323 -8.35 -14.27 9.72
CA PRO A 323 -8.15 -12.83 9.86
C PRO A 323 -6.75 -12.35 9.49
N PHE A 324 -6.01 -13.12 8.71
CA PHE A 324 -4.64 -12.83 8.31
C PHE A 324 -4.55 -12.48 6.83
N VAL A 325 -3.69 -11.51 6.51
CA VAL A 325 -3.32 -11.16 5.14
C VAL A 325 -1.81 -11.30 5.02
N LEU A 326 -1.38 -12.18 4.12
CA LEU A 326 0.03 -12.46 3.89
C LEU A 326 0.48 -11.86 2.57
N VAL A 327 1.63 -11.20 2.59
CA VAL A 327 2.24 -10.58 1.40
C VAL A 327 3.71 -10.96 1.31
N GLN A 328 4.07 -11.51 0.17
CA GLN A 328 5.45 -11.84 -0.15
C GLN A 328 6.17 -10.65 -0.79
N TYR A 329 7.35 -10.34 -0.31
CA TYR A 329 8.23 -9.33 -0.89
C TYR A 329 8.80 -9.81 -2.23
N LEU A 330 9.59 -10.88 -2.23
CA LEU A 330 10.00 -11.61 -3.44
C LEU A 330 9.44 -13.02 -3.36
N PRO A 331 8.49 -13.40 -4.23
CA PRO A 331 7.81 -14.69 -4.12
C PRO A 331 8.73 -15.84 -4.52
N ARG A 332 8.70 -16.91 -3.72
CA ARG A 332 9.30 -18.23 -4.03
C ARG A 332 8.22 -19.15 -4.58
N ARG A 333 8.56 -19.93 -5.60
CA ARG A 333 7.61 -20.85 -6.23
C ARG A 333 7.12 -21.91 -5.25
N LYS A 334 5.81 -22.09 -5.10
CA LYS A 334 5.15 -23.05 -4.21
C LYS A 334 5.50 -22.89 -2.72
N ASN A 335 5.97 -21.75 -2.32
CA ASN A 335 6.22 -21.44 -0.92
C ASN A 335 5.30 -20.28 -0.52
N ILE A 336 4.71 -20.35 0.67
CA ILE A 336 3.91 -19.28 1.23
C ILE A 336 4.79 -18.09 1.65
N TYR A 337 6.05 -18.38 1.99
CA TYR A 337 7.01 -17.37 2.42
C TYR A 337 7.85 -16.89 1.25
N GLY A 338 8.05 -15.58 1.18
CA GLY A 338 8.94 -14.91 0.24
C GLY A 338 10.38 -14.84 0.74
N GLU A 339 11.22 -14.09 0.04
CA GLU A 339 12.62 -13.84 0.42
C GLU A 339 12.93 -12.34 0.39
N PRO A 340 13.82 -11.84 1.28
CA PRO A 340 14.26 -10.45 1.31
C PRO A 340 15.43 -10.20 0.35
N ASP A 341 15.72 -8.91 0.09
CA ASP A 341 16.93 -8.53 -0.66
C ASP A 341 18.22 -9.01 0.04
N ALA A 342 18.22 -9.13 1.38
CA ALA A 342 19.36 -9.63 2.16
C ALA A 342 19.77 -11.05 1.78
N ALA A 343 18.81 -11.92 1.46
CA ALA A 343 19.06 -13.27 0.99
C ALA A 343 19.82 -13.27 -0.35
N LEU A 344 19.46 -12.39 -1.26
CA LEU A 344 20.06 -12.32 -2.60
C LEU A 344 21.52 -11.84 -2.58
N ILE A 345 21.89 -10.97 -1.62
CA ILE A 345 23.21 -10.32 -1.58
C ILE A 345 24.10 -10.83 -0.42
N GLU A 346 23.70 -11.88 0.25
CA GLU A 346 24.46 -12.45 1.36
C GLU A 346 25.90 -12.79 0.98
N ASP A 347 26.10 -13.47 -0.16
CA ASP A 347 27.42 -13.84 -0.63
C ASP A 347 28.25 -12.63 -1.07
N ASN A 348 27.62 -11.64 -1.71
CA ASN A 348 28.30 -10.40 -2.04
C ASN A 348 28.78 -9.68 -0.79
N GLN A 349 27.97 -9.60 0.27
CA GLN A 349 28.38 -9.02 1.56
C GLN A 349 29.52 -9.78 2.21
N LYS A 350 29.50 -11.13 2.16
CA LYS A 350 30.59 -11.98 2.68
C LYS A 350 31.91 -11.71 1.96
N ILE A 351 31.89 -11.63 0.62
CA ILE A 351 33.07 -11.36 -0.22
C ILE A 351 33.61 -9.94 0.06
N VAL A 352 32.73 -8.92 0.03
CA VAL A 352 33.10 -7.54 0.36
C VAL A 352 33.74 -7.48 1.75
N GLY A 353 33.18 -8.17 2.73
CA GLY A 353 33.72 -8.27 4.08
C GLY A 353 35.09 -8.90 4.14
N ALA A 354 35.32 -10.01 3.42
CA ALA A 354 36.61 -10.70 3.37
C ALA A 354 37.69 -9.81 2.76
N VAL A 355 37.41 -9.15 1.63
CA VAL A 355 38.35 -8.25 0.96
C VAL A 355 38.62 -7.00 1.82
N THR A 356 37.61 -6.39 2.41
CA THR A 356 37.77 -5.22 3.28
C THR A 356 38.62 -5.54 4.50
N ARG A 357 38.41 -6.69 5.17
CA ARG A 357 39.26 -7.14 6.28
C ARG A 357 40.69 -7.35 5.85
N GLY A 358 40.91 -7.95 4.66
CA GLY A 358 42.25 -8.12 4.09
C GLY A 358 42.97 -6.80 3.87
N ILE A 359 42.29 -5.80 3.32
CA ILE A 359 42.82 -4.45 3.12
C ILE A 359 43.18 -3.81 4.46
N ILE A 360 42.27 -3.84 5.45
CA ILE A 360 42.50 -3.27 6.78
C ILE A 360 43.70 -3.94 7.45
N ASP A 361 43.84 -5.27 7.34
CA ASP A 361 44.94 -6.04 7.91
C ASP A 361 46.30 -5.66 7.26
N ILE A 362 46.31 -5.39 5.93
CA ILE A 362 47.52 -4.91 5.22
C ILE A 362 47.87 -3.52 5.71
N ILE A 363 46.91 -2.58 5.75
CA ILE A 363 47.10 -1.23 6.24
C ILE A 363 47.59 -1.23 7.68
N GLY A 364 47.01 -2.01 8.56
CA GLY A 364 47.39 -2.10 9.96
C GLY A 364 48.80 -2.58 10.15
N ARG A 365 49.27 -3.55 9.34
CA ARG A 365 50.65 -4.02 9.34
C ARG A 365 51.59 -2.96 8.76
N SER A 366 51.21 -2.34 7.64
CA SER A 366 52.04 -1.30 6.99
C SER A 366 52.20 -0.08 7.91
N ALA A 367 51.13 0.30 8.63
CA ALA A 367 51.19 1.42 9.58
C ALA A 367 52.02 1.14 10.83
N SER A 368 52.03 -0.13 11.30
CA SER A 368 52.72 -0.51 12.53
C SER A 368 54.22 -0.82 12.33
N GLY A 369 54.68 -0.98 11.09
CA GLY A 369 56.04 -1.23 10.69
C GLY A 369 56.76 -2.25 11.59
N GLN A 370 56.88 -3.52 11.17
CA GLN A 370 57.71 -4.47 11.94
C GLN A 370 59.19 -4.25 11.63
N GLN A 371 59.95 -4.00 12.66
CA GLN A 371 61.42 -3.90 12.57
C GLN A 371 62.06 -5.12 13.22
N GLY A 372 62.86 -5.80 12.50
CA GLY A 372 63.72 -6.83 13.02
C GLY A 372 65.07 -6.22 13.40
N ILE A 373 65.48 -6.39 14.65
CA ILE A 373 66.79 -5.96 15.14
C ILE A 373 67.61 -7.19 15.43
N ARG A 374 68.81 -7.26 14.91
CA ARG A 374 69.75 -8.31 15.20
C ARG A 374 70.11 -8.26 16.70
N LYS A 375 70.04 -9.40 17.40
CA LYS A 375 70.20 -9.47 18.86
C LYS A 375 71.47 -8.85 19.42
N ASP A 376 72.52 -8.85 18.65
CA ASP A 376 73.83 -8.30 19.02
C ASP A 376 74.04 -6.84 18.52
N ALA A 377 73.07 -6.25 17.89
CA ALA A 377 73.17 -4.91 17.26
C ALA A 377 73.19 -3.78 18.30
N LEU A 378 72.44 -3.88 19.35
CA LEU A 378 72.27 -2.86 20.38
C LEU A 378 72.44 -3.49 21.77
N ASP A 379 73.14 -2.75 22.66
CA ASP A 379 73.12 -3.09 24.09
C ASP A 379 71.76 -2.66 24.72
N VAL A 380 71.53 -3.08 25.98
CA VAL A 380 70.28 -2.82 26.69
C VAL A 380 69.96 -1.33 26.79
N THR A 381 70.99 -0.47 26.91
CA THR A 381 70.84 0.97 27.08
C THR A 381 70.47 1.62 25.74
N ASN A 382 71.16 1.23 24.66
CA ASN A 382 70.87 1.74 23.32
C ASN A 382 69.59 1.14 22.74
N ALA A 383 69.16 -0.06 23.10
CA ALA A 383 67.86 -0.62 22.74
C ALA A 383 66.73 0.21 23.34
N ARG A 384 66.82 0.61 24.63
CA ARG A 384 65.85 1.50 25.26
C ARG A 384 65.79 2.92 24.66
N LYS A 385 66.94 3.45 24.22
CA LYS A 385 67.02 4.75 23.51
C LYS A 385 66.33 4.64 22.14
N PHE A 386 66.56 3.56 21.42
CA PHE A 386 65.88 3.28 20.15
C PHE A 386 64.37 3.20 20.30
N GLU A 387 63.88 2.49 21.31
CA GLU A 387 62.42 2.40 21.61
C GLU A 387 61.81 3.78 21.95
N ARG A 388 62.60 4.70 22.54
CA ARG A 388 62.18 6.06 22.89
C ARG A 388 62.33 7.08 21.78
N GLY A 389 62.98 6.68 20.64
CA GLY A 389 63.33 7.63 19.57
C GLY A 389 64.48 8.54 19.88
N GLU A 390 65.33 8.21 20.89
CA GLU A 390 66.53 8.97 21.24
C GLU A 390 67.73 8.51 20.42
N ASP A 391 68.77 9.33 20.33
CA ASP A 391 70.03 8.97 19.66
C ASP A 391 70.70 7.76 20.32
N TYR A 392 70.99 6.72 19.53
CA TYR A 392 71.61 5.46 19.98
C TYR A 392 72.86 5.12 19.20
N LYS A 393 73.70 4.24 19.76
CA LYS A 393 74.93 3.77 19.15
C LYS A 393 74.89 2.26 18.97
N PHE A 394 75.40 1.79 17.83
CA PHE A 394 75.57 0.35 17.60
C PHE A 394 76.73 -0.22 18.41
N ASN A 395 76.66 -1.52 18.71
CA ASN A 395 77.80 -2.24 19.28
C ASN A 395 78.98 -2.28 18.32
N ALA A 396 80.19 -2.35 18.86
CA ALA A 396 81.38 -2.51 18.04
C ALA A 396 81.27 -3.78 17.19
N ASN A 397 81.72 -3.72 15.93
CA ASN A 397 81.69 -4.81 14.95
C ASN A 397 80.32 -5.15 14.34
N VAL A 398 79.29 -4.31 14.47
CA VAL A 398 78.00 -4.49 13.82
C VAL A 398 77.86 -3.50 12.66
N ASP A 399 77.62 -3.99 11.46
CA ASP A 399 77.28 -3.16 10.31
C ASP A 399 75.84 -2.62 10.46
N PRO A 400 75.70 -1.27 10.53
CA PRO A 400 74.36 -0.66 10.67
C PRO A 400 73.38 -1.06 9.57
N LYS A 401 73.84 -1.34 8.37
CA LYS A 401 73.00 -1.77 7.24
C LYS A 401 72.43 -3.17 7.39
N GLN A 402 73.08 -4.06 8.14
CA GLN A 402 72.65 -5.40 8.40
C GLN A 402 72.03 -5.60 9.79
N ALA A 403 72.06 -4.52 10.60
CA ALA A 403 71.57 -4.54 11.97
C ALA A 403 70.02 -4.47 12.05
N PHE A 404 69.42 -3.82 11.10
CA PHE A 404 67.96 -3.60 11.00
C PHE A 404 67.43 -4.25 9.76
N HIS A 405 66.28 -4.94 9.92
CA HIS A 405 65.45 -5.44 8.85
C HIS A 405 64.11 -4.73 8.95
N MET A 406 63.75 -3.92 7.94
CA MET A 406 62.41 -3.34 7.82
C MET A 406 61.62 -4.23 6.88
N GLU A 407 60.54 -4.78 7.39
CA GLU A 407 59.60 -5.52 6.57
C GLU A 407 58.90 -4.56 5.61
N ILE A 408 59.00 -4.86 4.31
CA ILE A 408 58.29 -4.11 3.29
C ILE A 408 56.94 -4.84 3.04
N TYR A 409 55.89 -4.22 3.49
CA TYR A 409 54.56 -4.77 3.23
C TYR A 409 54.12 -4.44 1.82
N PRO A 410 53.46 -5.38 1.12
CA PRO A 410 52.96 -5.11 -0.22
C PRO A 410 51.85 -4.02 -0.17
N GLU A 411 51.85 -3.18 -1.20
CA GLU A 411 50.75 -2.26 -1.43
C GLU A 411 49.43 -3.00 -1.62
N ILE A 412 48.31 -2.31 -1.36
CA ILE A 412 46.97 -2.88 -1.57
C ILE A 412 46.84 -3.19 -3.07
N PRO A 413 46.58 -4.46 -3.45
CA PRO A 413 46.40 -4.83 -4.84
C PRO A 413 45.22 -4.06 -5.48
N ARG A 414 45.38 -3.50 -6.65
CA ARG A 414 44.31 -2.86 -7.39
C ARG A 414 43.15 -3.80 -7.65
N SER A 415 43.43 -5.07 -7.89
CA SER A 415 42.43 -6.14 -8.03
C SER A 415 41.50 -6.25 -6.82
N ALA A 416 41.95 -5.95 -5.60
CA ALA A 416 41.09 -5.96 -4.41
C ALA A 416 40.03 -4.84 -4.48
N LEU A 417 40.39 -3.67 -4.95
CA LEU A 417 39.45 -2.56 -5.15
C LEU A 417 38.50 -2.83 -6.32
N GLU A 418 38.99 -3.48 -7.37
CA GLU A 418 38.15 -3.90 -8.51
C GLU A 418 37.11 -4.93 -8.08
N VAL A 419 37.48 -5.92 -7.25
CA VAL A 419 36.54 -6.91 -6.69
C VAL A 419 35.49 -6.23 -5.80
N LEU A 420 35.87 -5.27 -4.95
CA LEU A 420 34.92 -4.50 -4.15
C LEU A 420 33.88 -3.79 -5.03
N ASN A 421 34.34 -3.10 -6.08
CA ASN A 421 33.46 -2.40 -7.01
C ASN A 421 32.57 -3.39 -7.79
N MET A 422 33.13 -4.52 -8.24
CA MET A 422 32.37 -5.55 -8.94
C MET A 422 31.26 -6.12 -8.06
N GLN A 423 31.56 -6.47 -6.80
CA GLN A 423 30.59 -7.02 -5.87
C GLN A 423 29.51 -6.00 -5.47
N ASN A 424 29.85 -4.74 -5.31
CA ASN A 424 28.87 -3.69 -5.06
C ASN A 424 27.93 -3.51 -6.27
N ASN A 425 28.48 -3.46 -7.48
CA ASN A 425 27.70 -3.34 -8.71
C ASN A 425 26.79 -4.56 -8.93
N ASP A 426 27.31 -5.76 -8.62
CA ASP A 426 26.54 -7.01 -8.71
C ASP A 426 25.39 -7.03 -7.70
N ALA A 427 25.64 -6.64 -6.45
CA ALA A 427 24.59 -6.48 -5.44
C ALA A 427 23.52 -5.47 -5.86
N GLU A 428 23.93 -4.33 -6.44
CA GLU A 428 22.99 -3.34 -7.00
C GLU A 428 22.19 -3.90 -8.20
N ALA A 429 22.80 -4.74 -9.02
CA ALA A 429 22.11 -5.39 -10.14
C ALA A 429 21.12 -6.46 -9.65
N LEU A 430 21.48 -7.23 -8.62
CA LEU A 430 20.63 -8.27 -8.02
C LEU A 430 19.40 -7.68 -7.34
N THR A 431 19.56 -6.63 -6.55
CA THR A 431 18.45 -5.99 -5.83
C THR A 431 17.70 -4.95 -6.66
N GLY A 432 18.39 -4.33 -7.64
CA GLY A 432 17.88 -3.19 -8.39
C GLY A 432 17.97 -1.86 -7.61
N VAL A 433 18.52 -1.85 -6.40
CA VAL A 433 18.77 -0.62 -5.64
C VAL A 433 20.08 -0.02 -6.07
N LYS A 434 20.04 1.07 -6.84
CA LYS A 434 21.23 1.82 -7.20
C LYS A 434 21.54 2.86 -6.13
N ALA A 435 22.71 2.74 -5.51
CA ALA A 435 23.20 3.75 -4.58
C ALA A 435 23.64 5.00 -5.35
N PHE A 436 22.72 5.91 -5.57
CA PHE A 436 23.00 7.22 -6.20
C PHE A 436 23.91 8.15 -5.37
N THR A 437 24.47 7.68 -4.27
CA THR A 437 25.22 8.49 -3.31
C THR A 437 26.64 8.87 -3.75
N GLN A 438 27.21 8.22 -4.76
CA GLN A 438 28.42 8.73 -5.41
C GLN A 438 27.93 9.39 -6.69
N GLY A 439 27.82 10.72 -6.65
CA GLY A 439 27.33 11.52 -7.77
C GLY A 439 27.68 10.88 -9.10
N ILE A 440 26.68 10.59 -9.90
CA ILE A 440 26.84 9.88 -11.17
C ILE A 440 27.90 10.61 -11.97
N SER A 441 29.13 10.12 -11.90
CA SER A 441 30.14 10.54 -12.88
C SER A 441 29.64 9.93 -14.19
N GLY A 442 29.33 10.79 -15.17
CA GLY A 442 28.75 10.40 -16.47
C GLY A 442 29.56 9.35 -17.26
N GLN A 443 30.68 8.90 -16.73
CA GLN A 443 31.50 7.82 -17.28
C GLN A 443 31.01 6.41 -16.96
N ALA A 444 30.26 6.22 -15.85
CA ALA A 444 29.79 4.88 -15.44
C ALA A 444 28.49 4.42 -16.13
N LEU A 445 27.73 5.33 -16.74
CA LEU A 445 26.41 5.05 -17.34
C LEU A 445 26.36 5.20 -18.87
N GLY A 446 27.55 5.40 -19.52
CA GLY A 446 27.57 5.68 -20.96
C GLY A 446 26.94 7.06 -21.24
N ALA A 447 27.62 7.89 -22.00
CA ALA A 447 27.35 9.33 -22.19
C ALA A 447 25.99 9.69 -22.85
N THR A 448 24.99 8.82 -22.87
CA THR A 448 23.70 9.09 -23.49
C THR A 448 22.57 9.12 -22.45
N ALA A 449 21.81 10.23 -22.46
CA ALA A 449 20.60 10.41 -21.66
C ALA A 449 19.61 9.22 -21.78
N THR A 450 19.61 8.54 -22.93
CA THR A 450 18.79 7.35 -23.21
C THR A 450 19.23 6.14 -22.39
N GLY A 451 20.53 5.93 -22.19
CA GLY A 451 21.05 4.82 -21.39
C GLY A 451 20.72 4.99 -19.90
N ILE A 452 20.75 6.23 -19.40
CA ILE A 452 20.34 6.57 -18.02
C ILE A 452 18.85 6.32 -17.82
N ARG A 453 18.01 6.78 -18.76
CA ARG A 453 16.55 6.51 -18.71
C ARG A 453 16.24 5.03 -18.74
N SER A 454 16.83 4.24 -19.63
CA SER A 454 16.58 2.80 -19.71
C SER A 454 17.01 2.06 -18.44
N ALA A 455 18.07 2.48 -17.78
CA ALA A 455 18.53 1.90 -16.53
C ALA A 455 17.62 2.27 -15.35
N LEU A 456 17.10 3.49 -15.32
CA LEU A 456 16.10 3.94 -14.35
C LEU A 456 14.77 3.22 -14.57
N ASP A 457 14.33 3.09 -15.81
CA ASP A 457 13.08 2.38 -16.16
C ASP A 457 13.13 0.89 -15.75
N ALA A 458 14.25 0.22 -15.90
CA ALA A 458 14.39 -1.18 -15.50
C ALA A 458 14.32 -1.36 -13.98
N THR A 459 14.95 -0.45 -13.22
CA THR A 459 14.90 -0.43 -11.75
C THR A 459 13.48 -0.15 -11.25
N SER A 460 12.83 0.86 -11.82
CA SER A 460 11.46 1.25 -11.51
C SER A 460 10.46 0.11 -11.76
N LYS A 461 10.64 -0.71 -12.82
CA LYS A 461 9.75 -1.84 -13.11
C LYS A 461 9.80 -2.94 -12.05
N ARG A 462 10.98 -3.24 -11.49
CA ARG A 462 11.12 -4.22 -10.41
C ARG A 462 10.47 -3.71 -9.12
N GLU A 463 10.71 -2.46 -8.79
CA GLU A 463 10.15 -1.78 -7.64
C GLU A 463 8.62 -1.69 -7.73
N LEU A 464 8.09 -1.34 -8.91
CA LEU A 464 6.64 -1.40 -9.19
C LEU A 464 6.05 -2.80 -9.00
N GLY A 465 6.81 -3.86 -9.31
CA GLY A 465 6.40 -5.24 -9.06
C GLY A 465 6.22 -5.53 -7.56
N ILE A 466 7.13 -5.03 -6.73
CA ILE A 466 7.04 -5.14 -5.26
C ILE A 466 5.87 -4.29 -4.74
N LEU A 467 5.78 -3.02 -5.16
CA LEU A 467 4.70 -2.11 -4.78
C LEU A 467 3.31 -2.69 -5.11
N ARG A 468 3.15 -3.34 -6.27
CA ARG A 468 1.89 -3.99 -6.65
C ARG A 468 1.49 -5.12 -5.70
N ARG A 469 2.45 -5.93 -5.22
CA ARG A 469 2.18 -6.98 -4.23
C ARG A 469 1.79 -6.40 -2.89
N LEU A 470 2.56 -5.42 -2.39
CA LEU A 470 2.25 -4.71 -1.16
C LEU A 470 0.88 -4.02 -1.23
N SER A 471 0.57 -3.37 -2.34
CA SER A 471 -0.74 -2.75 -2.60
C SER A 471 -1.88 -3.77 -2.59
N ASN A 472 -1.66 -4.93 -3.21
CA ASN A 472 -2.68 -5.98 -3.21
C ASN A 472 -2.95 -6.50 -1.79
N GLY A 473 -1.91 -6.59 -0.95
CA GLY A 473 -2.08 -6.91 0.47
C GLY A 473 -2.92 -5.87 1.21
N LEU A 474 -2.62 -4.59 1.02
CA LEU A 474 -3.43 -3.51 1.62
C LEU A 474 -4.88 -3.51 1.10
N ASN A 475 -5.12 -3.84 -0.18
CA ASN A 475 -6.47 -4.02 -0.71
C ASN A 475 -7.22 -5.16 0.00
N GLN A 476 -6.55 -6.28 0.28
CA GLN A 476 -7.14 -7.40 1.03
C GLN A 476 -7.45 -6.99 2.48
N ILE A 477 -6.55 -6.24 3.13
CA ILE A 477 -6.79 -5.66 4.46
C ILE A 477 -8.02 -4.76 4.42
N GLY A 478 -8.09 -3.84 3.46
CA GLY A 478 -9.24 -2.94 3.29
C GLY A 478 -10.56 -3.68 3.12
N ARG A 479 -10.59 -4.78 2.34
CA ARG A 479 -11.79 -5.61 2.18
C ARG A 479 -12.23 -6.26 3.50
N LYS A 480 -11.28 -6.76 4.30
CA LYS A 480 -11.59 -7.34 5.62
C LYS A 480 -12.13 -6.27 6.58
N VAL A 481 -11.52 -5.07 6.58
CA VAL A 481 -12.00 -3.96 7.41
C VAL A 481 -13.41 -3.53 6.99
N ILE A 482 -13.72 -3.41 5.70
CA ILE A 482 -15.07 -3.10 5.21
C ILE A 482 -16.08 -4.15 5.66
N SER A 483 -15.73 -5.44 5.54
CA SER A 483 -16.59 -6.53 6.02
C SER A 483 -16.85 -6.42 7.53
N MET A 484 -15.85 -6.08 8.34
CA MET A 484 -16.00 -5.88 9.78
C MET A 484 -16.82 -4.63 10.11
N ASN A 485 -16.63 -3.53 9.37
CA ASN A 485 -17.40 -2.30 9.55
C ASN A 485 -18.90 -2.52 9.40
N SER A 486 -19.33 -3.34 8.44
CA SER A 486 -20.73 -3.64 8.21
C SER A 486 -21.42 -4.39 9.36
N GLU A 487 -20.65 -5.04 10.25
CA GLU A 487 -21.19 -5.84 11.35
C GLU A 487 -20.96 -5.20 12.72
N PHE A 488 -19.74 -4.67 12.97
CA PHE A 488 -19.32 -4.27 14.31
C PHE A 488 -19.42 -2.76 14.59
N LEU A 489 -19.62 -1.93 13.55
CA LEU A 489 -19.75 -0.49 13.74
C LEU A 489 -21.04 -0.16 14.49
N GLU A 490 -21.10 0.98 15.17
CA GLU A 490 -22.33 1.51 15.71
C GLU A 490 -23.34 1.84 14.60
N ASP A 491 -24.64 1.91 14.92
CA ASP A 491 -25.70 2.11 13.92
C ASP A 491 -25.52 3.41 13.11
N GLU A 492 -24.97 4.45 13.74
CA GLU A 492 -24.62 5.71 13.12
C GLU A 492 -23.26 6.21 13.63
N GLU A 493 -22.30 6.36 12.75
CA GLU A 493 -20.99 6.95 13.06
C GLU A 493 -20.81 8.28 12.32
N ILE A 494 -20.50 9.34 13.08
CA ILE A 494 -20.22 10.66 12.51
C ILE A 494 -18.70 10.76 12.30
N ILE A 495 -18.29 10.76 11.05
CA ILE A 495 -16.90 10.94 10.67
C ILE A 495 -16.61 12.37 10.22
N ARG A 496 -15.41 12.83 10.55
CA ARG A 496 -14.90 14.11 10.08
C ARG A 496 -14.10 13.89 8.80
N ILE A 497 -14.57 14.43 7.69
CA ILE A 497 -13.82 14.44 6.43
C ILE A 497 -12.76 15.55 6.49
N THR A 498 -11.66 15.39 5.77
CA THR A 498 -10.68 16.44 5.48
C THR A 498 -11.46 17.68 4.99
N ASN A 499 -11.37 18.79 5.64
CA ASN A 499 -12.04 20.08 5.36
C ASN A 499 -13.16 20.46 6.34
N GLU A 500 -13.16 19.90 7.55
CA GLU A 500 -14.11 20.26 8.64
C GLU A 500 -15.59 19.89 8.38
N GLU A 501 -15.87 19.15 7.31
CA GLU A 501 -17.21 18.62 7.07
C GLU A 501 -17.42 17.33 7.87
N PHE A 502 -18.60 17.21 8.49
CA PHE A 502 -19.02 16.01 9.20
C PHE A 502 -20.04 15.26 8.36
N VAL A 503 -19.82 13.97 8.18
CA VAL A 503 -20.76 13.09 7.48
C VAL A 503 -21.18 11.97 8.42
N ALA A 504 -22.48 11.78 8.56
CA ALA A 504 -23.06 10.64 9.27
C ALA A 504 -23.08 9.44 8.33
N ILE A 505 -22.52 8.32 8.78
CA ILE A 505 -22.51 7.05 8.06
C ILE A 505 -23.35 6.07 8.84
N ASN A 506 -24.35 5.47 8.18
CA ASN A 506 -25.17 4.44 8.75
C ASN A 506 -24.60 3.06 8.42
N ARG A 507 -24.48 2.20 9.42
CA ARG A 507 -23.99 0.82 9.25
C ARG A 507 -24.76 0.04 8.17
N ASN A 508 -26.07 0.21 8.10
CA ASN A 508 -26.91 -0.48 7.12
C ASN A 508 -26.60 -0.12 5.66
N ASP A 509 -26.03 1.05 5.43
CA ASP A 509 -25.66 1.52 4.10
C ASP A 509 -24.27 1.02 3.66
N LEU A 510 -23.51 0.37 4.57
CA LEU A 510 -22.17 -0.14 4.30
C LEU A 510 -22.15 -1.53 3.66
N GLY A 511 -23.29 -2.25 3.64
CA GLY A 511 -23.40 -3.56 3.00
C GLY A 511 -23.27 -3.47 1.48
N GLY A 512 -22.53 -4.39 0.83
CA GLY A 512 -22.41 -4.44 -0.63
C GLY A 512 -21.14 -5.12 -1.14
N LYS A 513 -21.01 -5.22 -2.47
CA LYS A 513 -19.81 -5.75 -3.14
C LYS A 513 -19.05 -4.61 -3.80
N TYR A 514 -17.82 -4.38 -3.34
CA TYR A 514 -16.98 -3.27 -3.80
C TYR A 514 -15.66 -3.75 -4.37
N ASP A 515 -15.18 -3.03 -5.39
CA ASP A 515 -13.79 -3.11 -5.82
C ASP A 515 -12.99 -2.00 -5.12
N ILE A 516 -11.98 -2.41 -4.37
CA ILE A 516 -11.04 -1.50 -3.73
C ILE A 516 -9.83 -1.34 -4.63
N LYS A 517 -9.51 -0.10 -4.97
CA LYS A 517 -8.29 0.26 -5.69
C LYS A 517 -7.46 1.18 -4.83
N LEU A 518 -6.19 0.85 -4.64
CA LEU A 518 -5.25 1.76 -4.02
C LEU A 518 -4.84 2.85 -4.99
N ASN A 519 -4.94 4.09 -4.56
CA ASN A 519 -4.36 5.23 -5.24
C ASN A 519 -2.86 5.29 -4.90
N ILE A 520 -2.06 4.55 -5.65
CA ILE A 520 -0.60 4.68 -5.53
C ILE A 520 -0.17 5.80 -6.45
N SER A 521 0.19 6.90 -5.86
CA SER A 521 0.70 8.06 -6.55
C SER A 521 2.14 8.28 -6.13
N THR A 522 3.07 8.22 -7.08
CA THR A 522 4.43 8.69 -6.84
C THR A 522 4.48 10.18 -7.14
N ALA A 523 5.28 10.94 -6.39
CA ALA A 523 5.45 12.37 -6.60
C ALA A 523 5.81 12.71 -8.06
N GLU A 524 6.61 11.86 -8.71
CA GLU A 524 6.98 12.01 -10.13
C GLU A 524 5.78 11.78 -11.08
N ALA A 525 4.95 10.77 -10.80
CA ALA A 525 3.77 10.50 -11.60
C ALA A 525 2.72 11.60 -11.46
N ASP A 526 2.59 12.17 -10.25
CA ASP A 526 1.70 13.30 -10.00
C ASP A 526 2.19 14.57 -10.68
N GLU A 527 3.51 14.84 -10.65
CA GLU A 527 4.08 15.99 -11.35
C GLU A 527 3.98 15.84 -12.86
N GLN A 528 4.17 14.64 -13.40
CA GLN A 528 3.97 14.36 -14.82
C GLN A 528 2.52 14.59 -15.24
N LYS A 529 1.54 14.05 -14.50
CA LYS A 529 0.11 14.30 -14.74
C LYS A 529 -0.25 15.78 -14.61
N ALA A 530 0.26 16.45 -13.58
CA ALA A 530 0.05 17.89 -13.40
C ALA A 530 0.61 18.69 -14.60
N SER A 531 1.78 18.30 -15.12
CA SER A 531 2.39 18.92 -16.30
C SER A 531 1.61 18.65 -17.57
N GLU A 532 1.08 17.43 -17.76
CA GLU A 532 0.21 17.07 -18.89
C GLU A 532 -1.11 17.84 -18.85
N LEU A 533 -1.75 17.94 -17.67
CA LEU A 533 -2.96 18.74 -17.48
C LEU A 533 -2.71 20.25 -17.67
N ALA A 534 -1.56 20.75 -17.20
CA ALA A 534 -1.17 22.14 -17.42
C ALA A 534 -0.93 22.44 -18.90
N PHE A 535 -0.30 21.52 -19.65
CA PHE A 535 -0.14 21.62 -21.10
C PHE A 535 -1.48 21.58 -21.82
N MET A 536 -2.42 20.73 -21.38
CA MET A 536 -3.76 20.64 -21.92
C MET A 536 -4.54 21.96 -21.68
N LEU A 537 -4.40 22.53 -20.48
CA LEU A 537 -5.00 23.83 -20.16
C LEU A 537 -4.40 24.96 -20.98
N GLN A 538 -3.09 24.95 -21.22
CA GLN A 538 -2.40 25.95 -22.02
C GLN A 538 -2.79 25.87 -23.52
N THR A 539 -2.99 24.67 -24.04
CA THR A 539 -3.29 24.47 -25.48
C THR A 539 -4.77 24.65 -25.80
N MET A 540 -5.65 24.23 -24.91
CA MET A 540 -7.10 24.17 -25.14
C MET A 540 -7.90 25.10 -24.23
N GLY A 541 -7.30 25.79 -23.26
CA GLY A 541 -7.99 26.59 -22.25
C GLY A 541 -8.87 27.70 -22.82
N ASN A 542 -8.49 28.26 -23.98
CA ASN A 542 -9.29 29.31 -24.64
C ASN A 542 -10.52 28.75 -25.38
N THR A 543 -10.61 27.47 -25.63
CA THR A 543 -11.70 26.80 -26.35
C THR A 543 -12.60 26.00 -25.43
N MET A 544 -12.15 25.74 -24.18
CA MET A 544 -12.91 25.00 -23.16
C MET A 544 -13.91 25.93 -22.41
N PRO A 545 -15.05 25.39 -21.96
CA PRO A 545 -15.91 26.07 -21.02
C PRO A 545 -15.13 26.43 -19.74
N PRO A 546 -15.37 27.62 -19.15
CA PRO A 546 -14.66 28.08 -17.94
C PRO A 546 -14.75 27.07 -16.79
N GLU A 547 -15.87 26.38 -16.64
CA GLU A 547 -16.10 25.34 -15.61
C GLU A 547 -15.13 24.18 -15.73
N MET A 548 -14.89 23.69 -16.95
CA MET A 548 -13.91 22.63 -17.18
C MET A 548 -12.47 23.10 -16.91
N SER A 549 -12.16 24.36 -17.23
CA SER A 549 -10.85 24.94 -16.95
C SER A 549 -10.59 25.02 -15.44
N PHE A 550 -11.59 25.39 -14.65
CA PHE A 550 -11.49 25.41 -13.18
C PHE A 550 -11.34 23.99 -12.59
N MET A 551 -12.08 23.01 -13.12
CA MET A 551 -11.92 21.61 -12.68
C MET A 551 -10.49 21.11 -12.94
N ILE A 552 -9.95 21.32 -14.14
CA ILE A 552 -8.59 20.92 -14.48
C ILE A 552 -7.57 21.64 -13.58
N LEU A 553 -7.80 22.93 -13.30
CA LEU A 553 -6.92 23.71 -12.42
C LEU A 553 -6.97 23.22 -10.96
N ALA A 554 -8.15 22.81 -10.48
CA ALA A 554 -8.32 22.20 -9.16
C ALA A 554 -7.61 20.84 -9.10
N ASP A 555 -7.69 20.03 -10.15
CA ASP A 555 -6.99 18.75 -10.22
C ASP A 555 -5.46 18.92 -10.28
N ILE A 556 -4.96 19.92 -11.01
CA ILE A 556 -3.53 20.28 -10.97
C ILE A 556 -3.10 20.69 -9.57
N ALA A 557 -3.92 21.48 -8.86
CA ALA A 557 -3.63 21.90 -7.49
C ALA A 557 -3.62 20.70 -6.52
N LYS A 558 -4.54 19.75 -6.66
CA LYS A 558 -4.56 18.49 -5.89
C LYS A 558 -3.30 17.66 -6.14
N LEU A 559 -2.92 17.44 -7.41
CA LEU A 559 -1.72 16.69 -7.79
C LEU A 559 -0.43 17.35 -7.26
N ARG A 560 -0.41 18.68 -7.15
CA ARG A 560 0.71 19.43 -6.55
C ARG A 560 0.64 19.58 -5.03
N LYS A 561 -0.24 18.82 -4.37
CA LYS A 561 -0.42 18.79 -2.90
C LYS A 561 -0.76 20.19 -2.32
N MET A 562 -1.62 20.93 -3.01
CA MET A 562 -2.17 22.22 -2.58
C MET A 562 -3.69 22.13 -2.38
N PRO A 563 -4.18 21.37 -1.36
CA PRO A 563 -5.61 21.11 -1.19
C PRO A 563 -6.43 22.38 -0.95
N ASP A 564 -5.89 23.34 -0.19
CA ASP A 564 -6.56 24.61 0.09
C ASP A 564 -6.79 25.44 -1.19
N LEU A 565 -5.82 25.39 -2.11
CA LEU A 565 -5.96 26.05 -3.40
C LEU A 565 -7.00 25.34 -4.27
N ALA A 566 -6.98 24.01 -4.28
CA ALA A 566 -7.96 23.20 -5.03
C ALA A 566 -9.39 23.47 -4.54
N LYS A 567 -9.60 23.53 -3.21
CA LYS A 567 -10.90 23.88 -2.61
C LYS A 567 -11.38 25.27 -3.01
N ARG A 568 -10.51 26.27 -2.89
CA ARG A 568 -10.83 27.65 -3.29
C ARG A 568 -11.17 27.77 -4.77
N ILE A 569 -10.54 26.98 -5.64
CA ILE A 569 -10.85 26.94 -7.07
C ILE A 569 -12.21 26.29 -7.33
N THR A 570 -12.51 25.18 -6.63
CA THR A 570 -13.78 24.47 -6.77
C THR A 570 -14.97 25.28 -6.23
N GLU A 571 -14.77 26.00 -5.14
CA GLU A 571 -15.77 26.87 -4.52
C GLU A 571 -15.92 28.22 -5.27
N TYR A 572 -15.01 28.56 -6.18
CA TYR A 572 -15.06 29.78 -6.95
C TYR A 572 -16.20 29.72 -7.98
N GLN A 573 -17.32 30.31 -7.62
CA GLN A 573 -18.39 30.63 -8.58
C GLN A 573 -18.04 31.95 -9.24
N PRO A 574 -17.74 31.99 -10.55
CA PRO A 574 -17.56 33.25 -11.24
C PRO A 574 -18.87 34.04 -11.12
N GLN A 575 -18.81 35.19 -10.48
CA GLN A 575 -19.96 36.10 -10.50
C GLN A 575 -20.28 36.36 -11.97
N PRO A 576 -21.51 36.08 -12.40
CA PRO A 576 -21.89 36.32 -13.78
C PRO A 576 -21.65 37.79 -14.10
N ASP A 577 -20.77 38.06 -15.05
CA ASP A 577 -20.41 39.38 -15.48
C ASP A 577 -21.70 40.11 -15.88
N PRO A 578 -22.09 41.21 -15.20
CA PRO A 578 -23.34 41.94 -15.50
C PRO A 578 -23.38 42.38 -16.95
N MET A 579 -22.26 42.61 -17.59
CA MET A 579 -22.17 42.91 -19.03
C MET A 579 -22.50 41.70 -19.91
N ALA A 580 -22.10 40.46 -19.49
CA ALA A 580 -22.45 39.23 -20.22
C ALA A 580 -23.95 38.90 -20.09
N GLN A 581 -24.55 39.16 -18.91
CA GLN A 581 -26.00 39.01 -18.73
C GLN A 581 -26.79 40.06 -19.54
N GLN A 582 -26.34 41.31 -19.60
CA GLN A 582 -26.95 42.34 -20.44
C GLN A 582 -26.80 41.99 -21.93
N LYS A 583 -25.67 41.44 -22.36
CA LYS A 583 -25.45 41.01 -23.73
C LYS A 583 -26.35 39.84 -24.12
N ALA A 584 -26.47 38.83 -23.24
CA ALA A 584 -27.40 37.71 -23.44
C ALA A 584 -28.89 38.17 -23.45
N GLN A 585 -29.27 39.12 -22.58
CA GLN A 585 -30.60 39.70 -22.60
C GLN A 585 -30.85 40.54 -23.86
N LEU A 586 -29.87 41.30 -24.34
CA LEU A 586 -29.94 42.03 -25.59
C LEU A 586 -30.01 41.11 -26.81
N GLU A 587 -29.26 39.99 -26.84
CA GLU A 587 -29.34 38.98 -27.89
C GLU A 587 -30.72 38.29 -27.88
N LEU A 588 -31.25 37.99 -26.72
CA LEU A 588 -32.57 37.37 -26.57
C LEU A 588 -33.69 38.34 -26.99
N ALA A 589 -33.56 39.63 -26.65
CA ALA A 589 -34.45 40.69 -27.09
C ALA A 589 -34.36 40.94 -28.61
N LEU A 590 -33.15 40.85 -29.17
CA LEU A 590 -32.92 40.94 -30.61
C LEU A 590 -33.57 39.76 -31.34
N LEU A 591 -33.43 38.55 -30.81
CA LEU A 591 -34.05 37.35 -31.37
C LEU A 591 -35.59 37.43 -31.29
N GLN A 592 -36.12 37.89 -30.15
CA GLN A 592 -37.55 38.11 -29.99
C GLN A 592 -38.08 39.20 -30.95
N ALA A 593 -37.33 40.29 -31.15
CA ALA A 593 -37.67 41.31 -32.13
C ALA A 593 -37.61 40.80 -33.59
N GLN A 594 -36.65 39.94 -33.92
CA GLN A 594 -36.57 39.26 -35.21
C GLN A 594 -37.75 38.31 -35.42
N VAL A 595 -38.12 37.49 -34.45
CA VAL A 595 -39.28 36.59 -34.51
C VAL A 595 -40.59 37.41 -34.62
N ALA A 596 -40.72 38.55 -33.90
CA ALA A 596 -41.85 39.43 -34.00
C ALA A 596 -41.94 40.11 -35.39
N ASN A 597 -40.79 40.46 -35.99
CA ASN A 597 -40.73 41.05 -37.34
C ASN A 597 -41.05 40.00 -38.42
N GLU A 598 -40.60 38.78 -38.26
CA GLU A 598 -40.90 37.62 -39.12
C GLU A 598 -42.41 37.26 -39.04
N THR A 599 -43.01 37.28 -37.83
CA THR A 599 -44.44 37.06 -37.64
C THR A 599 -45.27 38.18 -38.16
N ALA A 600 -44.81 39.44 -38.08
CA ALA A 600 -45.44 40.57 -38.70
C ALA A 600 -45.44 40.53 -40.25
N LYS A 601 -44.28 40.10 -40.84
CA LYS A 601 -44.18 39.85 -42.27
C LYS A 601 -45.01 38.63 -42.72
N GLY A 602 -45.18 37.65 -41.89
CA GLY A 602 -46.08 36.52 -42.10
C GLY A 602 -47.54 36.97 -42.19
N ARG A 603 -47.97 37.89 -41.28
CA ARG A 603 -49.30 38.47 -41.33
C ARG A 603 -49.49 39.41 -42.51
N GLU A 604 -48.48 40.17 -42.89
CA GLU A 604 -48.55 41.04 -44.10
C GLU A 604 -48.63 40.13 -45.36
N ASN A 605 -47.90 39.00 -45.43
CA ASN A 605 -48.02 38.03 -46.49
C ASN A 605 -49.39 37.30 -46.52
N GLU A 606 -50.00 37.02 -45.36
CA GLU A 606 -51.36 36.46 -45.28
C GLU A 606 -52.42 37.46 -45.81
N VAL A 607 -52.28 38.76 -45.50
CA VAL A 607 -53.14 39.82 -46.02
C VAL A 607 -52.91 39.97 -47.51
N ASP A 608 -51.64 39.88 -48.00
CA ASP A 608 -51.35 40.01 -49.45
C ASP A 608 -51.76 38.73 -50.20
N VAL A 609 -51.76 37.58 -49.59
CA VAL A 609 -52.32 36.32 -50.12
C VAL A 609 -53.82 36.35 -50.16
N ALA A 610 -54.47 36.90 -49.10
CA ALA A 610 -55.93 37.14 -49.13
C ALA A 610 -56.38 38.15 -50.20
N LEU A 611 -55.54 39.13 -50.46
CA LEU A 611 -55.80 40.14 -51.53
C LEU A 611 -55.50 39.55 -52.95
N LYS A 612 -54.51 38.62 -53.05
CA LYS A 612 -54.24 37.90 -54.26
C LYS A 612 -55.23 36.77 -54.53
N THR A 613 -55.77 36.11 -53.51
CA THR A 613 -56.84 35.10 -53.65
C THR A 613 -58.13 35.76 -54.10
N ALA A 614 -58.49 36.97 -53.60
CA ALA A 614 -59.63 37.74 -54.09
C ALA A 614 -59.42 38.20 -55.56
N LYS A 615 -58.17 38.42 -56.01
CA LYS A 615 -57.88 38.73 -57.41
C LYS A 615 -57.83 37.44 -58.28
N THR A 616 -57.43 36.28 -57.73
CA THR A 616 -57.34 34.98 -58.49
C THR A 616 -58.77 34.40 -58.68
N GLU A 617 -59.71 34.60 -57.80
CA GLU A 617 -61.11 34.20 -58.02
C GLU A 617 -61.71 34.90 -59.25
N THR A 618 -61.26 36.14 -59.55
CA THR A 618 -61.70 36.89 -60.74
C THR A 618 -60.94 36.46 -62.01
N GLU A 619 -59.75 35.87 -61.92
CA GLU A 619 -58.97 35.34 -63.05
C GLU A 619 -59.23 33.88 -63.32
N GLN A 620 -59.64 33.07 -62.35
CA GLN A 620 -59.99 31.64 -62.51
C GLN A 620 -61.25 31.44 -63.35
N ALA A 621 -62.05 32.47 -63.52
CA ALA A 621 -63.15 32.46 -64.49
C ALA A 621 -62.68 32.56 -65.97
N LYS A 622 -61.41 32.99 -66.21
CA LYS A 622 -60.82 33.13 -67.55
C LYS A 622 -59.83 31.96 -67.95
N ALA A 623 -59.33 31.20 -66.99
CA ALA A 623 -58.24 30.22 -67.25
C ALA A 623 -58.68 28.74 -67.36
N ARG A 624 -59.99 28.45 -67.45
CA ARG A 624 -60.48 27.06 -67.65
C ARG A 624 -60.33 26.53 -69.10
N SER A 625 -59.59 27.22 -69.93
CA SER A 625 -59.42 26.80 -71.32
C SER A 625 -57.97 26.52 -71.79
N MET A 626 -57.00 26.41 -70.92
CA MET A 626 -55.65 26.01 -71.28
C MET A 626 -55.04 25.04 -70.21
N HIS A 627 -55.45 23.84 -70.24
CA HIS A 627 -54.71 22.71 -69.59
C HIS A 627 -54.13 21.80 -70.67
N SER A 628 -52.82 21.75 -70.75
CA SER A 628 -51.99 20.56 -70.99
C SER A 628 -50.52 21.03 -71.08
N GLY A 629 -49.72 20.69 -70.14
CA GLY A 629 -48.27 20.70 -70.23
C GLY A 629 -47.44 21.38 -69.17
N SER A 630 -47.59 21.03 -67.89
CA SER A 630 -46.55 21.38 -66.89
C SER A 630 -46.47 20.48 -65.64
N ASP A 631 -46.74 19.20 -65.82
CA ASP A 631 -46.63 18.22 -64.68
C ASP A 631 -45.18 17.70 -64.41
N LEU A 632 -44.19 18.18 -65.15
CA LEU A 632 -42.80 17.71 -65.01
C LEU A 632 -41.85 18.68 -64.27
N SER A 633 -42.23 19.96 -64.08
CA SER A 633 -41.38 20.93 -63.36
C SER A 633 -41.63 21.03 -61.89
N ASP A 634 -42.77 20.51 -61.41
CA ASP A 634 -43.14 20.59 -59.97
C ASP A 634 -42.47 19.46 -59.15
N LEU A 635 -42.11 18.36 -59.75
CA LEU A 635 -41.39 17.25 -59.10
C LEU A 635 -39.96 17.64 -58.72
N ASP A 636 -39.26 18.39 -59.53
CA ASP A 636 -37.87 18.82 -59.31
C ASP A 636 -37.76 19.91 -58.19
N PHE A 637 -38.86 20.69 -57.97
CA PHE A 637 -38.88 21.69 -56.95
C PHE A 637 -39.15 21.09 -55.54
N VAL A 638 -40.03 20.11 -55.46
CA VAL A 638 -40.37 19.38 -54.24
C VAL A 638 -39.17 18.57 -53.73
N GLU A 639 -38.36 17.99 -54.60
CA GLU A 639 -37.14 17.24 -54.24
C GLU A 639 -36.05 18.16 -53.66
N LYS A 640 -35.93 19.40 -54.08
CA LYS A 640 -34.99 20.40 -53.57
C LYS A 640 -35.43 21.01 -52.22
N GLU A 641 -36.71 21.17 -51.98
CA GLU A 641 -37.22 21.74 -50.71
C GLU A 641 -37.31 20.73 -49.57
N SER A 642 -37.46 19.44 -49.86
CA SER A 642 -37.56 18.38 -48.87
C SER A 642 -36.23 17.94 -48.26
N GLY A 643 -35.08 18.49 -48.71
CA GLY A 643 -33.76 18.16 -48.19
C GLY A 643 -33.23 16.77 -48.58
N VAL A 644 -33.94 16.03 -49.44
CA VAL A 644 -33.54 14.65 -49.83
C VAL A 644 -32.23 14.65 -50.66
N THR A 645 -31.99 15.71 -51.43
CA THR A 645 -30.72 15.87 -52.17
C THR A 645 -29.54 16.15 -51.22
N SER A 646 -29.73 16.96 -50.17
CA SER A 646 -28.69 17.26 -49.17
C SER A 646 -28.37 16.04 -48.31
N ALA A 647 -29.36 15.18 -48.00
CA ALA A 647 -29.16 13.93 -47.29
C ALA A 647 -28.39 12.90 -48.12
N ARG A 648 -28.67 12.78 -49.43
CA ARG A 648 -27.89 11.93 -50.35
C ARG A 648 -26.45 12.41 -50.58
N ASP A 649 -26.23 13.71 -50.60
CA ASP A 649 -24.91 14.29 -50.75
C ASP A 649 -24.06 14.09 -49.48
N ALA A 650 -24.68 14.22 -48.27
CA ALA A 650 -24.02 13.90 -46.99
C ALA A 650 -23.65 12.40 -46.90
N GLU A 651 -24.58 11.50 -47.24
CA GLU A 651 -24.31 10.05 -47.25
C GLU A 651 -23.22 9.65 -48.28
N SER A 652 -23.15 10.33 -49.41
CA SER A 652 -22.10 10.12 -50.39
C SER A 652 -20.74 10.67 -49.95
N ALA A 653 -20.71 11.76 -49.18
CA ALA A 653 -19.52 12.33 -48.61
C ALA A 653 -18.96 11.44 -47.49
N ASP A 654 -19.83 10.88 -46.63
CA ASP A 654 -19.42 9.93 -45.58
C ASP A 654 -18.88 8.61 -46.16
N ARG A 655 -19.48 8.09 -47.24
CA ARG A 655 -18.94 6.93 -47.96
C ARG A 655 -17.57 7.19 -48.58
N LYS A 656 -17.34 8.37 -49.15
CA LYS A 656 -16.04 8.77 -49.70
C LYS A 656 -15.00 8.96 -48.59
N HIS A 657 -15.43 9.45 -47.40
CA HIS A 657 -14.55 9.60 -46.26
C HIS A 657 -14.16 8.24 -45.68
N ALA A 658 -15.09 7.31 -45.56
CA ALA A 658 -14.83 5.94 -45.14
C ALA A 658 -13.86 5.19 -46.10
N GLN A 659 -14.08 5.29 -47.41
CA GLN A 659 -13.18 4.72 -48.41
C GLN A 659 -11.78 5.34 -48.38
N ASN A 660 -11.65 6.65 -48.10
CA ASN A 660 -10.36 7.30 -47.98
C ASN A 660 -9.61 6.91 -46.68
N MET A 661 -10.33 6.57 -45.61
CA MET A 661 -9.71 6.05 -44.39
C MET A 661 -9.21 4.64 -44.58
N GLU A 662 -9.99 3.79 -45.21
CA GLU A 662 -9.65 2.41 -45.54
C GLU A 662 -8.44 2.31 -46.49
N SER A 663 -8.35 3.18 -47.49
CA SER A 663 -7.18 3.25 -48.36
C SER A 663 -5.92 3.74 -47.64
N LYS A 664 -6.04 4.69 -46.70
CA LYS A 664 -4.89 5.15 -45.89
C LYS A 664 -4.40 4.11 -44.89
N GLU A 665 -5.28 3.27 -44.40
CA GLU A 665 -4.95 2.17 -43.50
C GLU A 665 -4.22 1.05 -44.28
N TYR A 666 -4.69 0.74 -45.49
CA TYR A 666 -4.03 -0.19 -46.41
C TYR A 666 -2.64 0.28 -46.86
N ASP A 667 -2.47 1.58 -47.17
CA ASP A 667 -1.18 2.18 -47.48
C ASP A 667 -0.20 2.18 -46.28
N ARG A 668 -0.73 2.29 -45.08
CA ARG A 668 0.07 2.25 -43.85
C ARG A 668 0.56 0.84 -43.53
N GLU A 669 -0.28 -0.16 -43.71
CA GLU A 669 0.03 -1.59 -43.57
C GLU A 669 1.02 -2.06 -44.64
N SER A 670 0.84 -1.63 -45.87
CA SER A 670 1.76 -1.90 -47.00
C SER A 670 3.15 -1.28 -46.78
N ASN A 671 3.21 -0.05 -46.25
CA ASN A 671 4.47 0.63 -45.90
C ASN A 671 5.19 0.01 -44.70
N MET A 672 4.47 -0.58 -43.74
CA MET A 672 5.08 -1.33 -42.64
C MET A 672 5.67 -2.65 -43.15
N ASN A 673 4.96 -3.40 -43.97
CA ASN A 673 5.45 -4.65 -44.57
C ASN A 673 6.68 -4.43 -45.45
N THR A 674 6.73 -3.33 -46.21
CA THR A 674 7.90 -3.00 -47.04
C THR A 674 9.13 -2.66 -46.17
N LYS A 675 8.95 -1.92 -45.07
CA LYS A 675 10.05 -1.60 -44.16
C LYS A 675 10.57 -2.83 -43.39
N GLU A 676 9.71 -3.78 -43.10
CA GLU A 676 10.09 -5.04 -42.46
C GLU A 676 10.84 -5.96 -43.42
N HIS A 677 10.44 -5.98 -44.68
CA HIS A 677 11.12 -6.72 -45.76
C HIS A 677 12.52 -6.15 -46.07
N ASP A 678 12.64 -4.81 -46.10
CA ASP A 678 13.93 -4.11 -46.27
C ASP A 678 14.89 -4.31 -45.08
N ARG A 679 14.35 -4.44 -43.87
CA ARG A 679 15.12 -4.73 -42.68
C ARG A 679 15.64 -6.16 -42.63
N LEU A 680 14.85 -7.13 -43.10
CA LEU A 680 15.25 -8.52 -43.22
C LEU A 680 16.29 -8.71 -44.34
N ALA A 681 16.12 -8.05 -45.49
CA ALA A 681 17.09 -8.06 -46.59
C ALA A 681 18.44 -7.37 -46.19
N GLY A 682 18.40 -6.37 -45.29
CA GLY A 682 19.58 -5.74 -44.74
C GLY A 682 20.37 -6.64 -43.79
N LEU A 683 19.69 -7.50 -43.02
CA LEU A 683 20.30 -8.49 -42.13
C LEU A 683 20.98 -9.63 -42.90
N ASP A 684 20.37 -10.12 -43.99
CA ASP A 684 20.96 -11.13 -44.86
C ASP A 684 22.24 -10.62 -45.57
N LYS A 685 22.26 -9.34 -45.96
CA LYS A 685 23.42 -8.74 -46.59
C LYS A 685 24.59 -8.53 -45.62
N SER A 686 24.30 -8.19 -44.37
CA SER A 686 25.31 -8.05 -43.33
C SER A 686 25.89 -9.39 -42.87
N ALA A 687 25.09 -10.44 -42.88
CA ALA A 687 25.54 -11.81 -42.59
C ALA A 687 26.41 -12.39 -43.73
N PHE A 688 26.10 -12.05 -44.97
CA PHE A 688 26.90 -12.48 -46.13
C PHE A 688 28.25 -11.77 -46.23
N ASP A 689 28.28 -10.45 -45.91
CA ASP A 689 29.53 -9.67 -45.86
C ASP A 689 30.47 -10.07 -44.71
N ALA A 690 29.94 -10.62 -43.60
CA ALA A 690 30.73 -11.14 -42.50
C ALA A 690 31.39 -12.50 -42.78
N LEU A 691 30.85 -13.26 -43.74
CA LEU A 691 31.38 -14.60 -44.13
C LEU A 691 32.36 -14.56 -45.33
N THR A 692 32.54 -13.41 -46.00
CA THR A 692 33.37 -13.28 -47.19
C THR A 692 34.61 -12.42 -47.05
N LYS A 693 35.01 -12.01 -45.86
CA LYS A 693 36.31 -11.36 -45.63
C LYS A 693 37.37 -12.37 -45.17
N PRO A 694 38.55 -12.43 -45.81
CA PRO A 694 39.62 -13.38 -45.49
C PRO A 694 40.31 -13.11 -44.14
#